data_7c12bfd28c09c4273daeaceed9be4fb5
#
_entry.id   7c12bfd28c09c4273daeaceed9be4fb5
#
_cell.length_a   1.000
_cell.length_b   1.000
_cell.length_c   1.000
_cell.angle_alpha   90.00
_cell.angle_beta   90.00
_cell.angle_gamma   90.00
#
_symmetry.space_group_name_H-M   'P 1'
#
loop_
_entity.id
_entity.type
_entity.pdbx_description
1 polymer ?
#
loop_
_entity_poly.entity_id
_entity_poly.type
_entity_poly.pdbx_seq_one_letter_code
_entity_poly.pdbx_strand_id
1 'polypeptide(L)'
;MITSLVRYVRKHVNPEEYYKSVFPEVSWLSGNSEVKVLSPFIDEKVPSLSINRDTGQWYSFCDSDRRGGNSIISFQAAYDECDNKEAALTIYHKFVHPVVSETVIRKCARKLHKTPDVLKYIRKRLISKKTAERYKLGWNGSRIVFPICNELGVCVNIKLYDPVSKTKFKMINYRHPKDTRSYGSPTVLYPLEVLLHTDREEPLFVCEGEWDTLSLISLGLKAVTSTSGANTWPSSYNELFSGRNIILAYDNDAPGKQGARRVYKQLLNIAKTIKQIEVPKKYGKDVNDYIISQPGMRDKEAWLSWASKTEPLVTNPDELVLVPESEIVDVSLDQASDSEWCGRRIRVMGLVSGKDYNPYLLTQKFRISCEESCEGCPIAESSEGYKDFELERTDPVVLRMIDTTHEVVRRVMLYKSGIKKTKVCKAKIDRLEAFNVLRIVLIPTLDSQAKEYVSKPAYYIGTKLLSNRSYQFEGTLLPSSKDQHATFLFDTARPIQSDVETFELSDKQCKRLIHFRPKRLSHLAKLQSIADWQSFAITKIINRPDLHIAVDLAFHSVAAFWFNKEFVPRGMLDILILGDTKCGKGYVAERLSKYYGLGDIASGDNCSFAGLVGGLQQLTNNWRVSWGLIPLNHKRLVIIDEASSMSEKDIARLSRIRSEGVAELVKIVRESTQANTRIIWLSNPRSGRKMFTYNTGIEAVRELVGAMEDISRFDLVLTVATDEVASEDINTLAEKDYKDTGKYSAELCQALILWAWSRTPEQIVFTDKATDIIIKRSREFGHFYSSAIPLVQPENIRFKLAKISAAVAARTFSTDEKYEKLIVNADHANCAASLLTSFYNKPSMGYNLYSQTTAAASSIDEPHKINEAIKNYGTADKLITITGLLEMQQITTDSLADYVEDPVNAKNMIGELVRCRAIYAIEGTHFYNKSPDFIKLLRKKRSELLKEMKNEKMSHRKSH
;
A
#
# COMPACT_ATOMS: atom_id res chain seq x y z
N MET A 1 31.85 -14.15 16.51
CA MET A 1 32.61 -15.04 15.59
C MET A 1 32.35 -14.60 14.16
N ILE A 2 33.36 -14.15 13.43
CA ILE A 2 33.17 -13.76 12.01
C ILE A 2 32.92 -15.04 11.23
N THR A 3 31.75 -15.21 10.73
CA THR A 3 31.39 -16.32 9.84
C THR A 3 32.16 -16.13 8.53
N SER A 4 32.96 -17.13 8.08
CA SER A 4 33.63 -17.00 6.78
C SER A 4 32.61 -16.89 5.65
N LEU A 5 32.93 -16.14 4.59
CA LEU A 5 32.06 -15.98 3.42
C LEU A 5 31.59 -17.32 2.87
N VAL A 6 32.49 -18.30 2.80
CA VAL A 6 32.20 -19.68 2.37
C VAL A 6 31.13 -20.34 3.25
N ARG A 7 31.23 -20.18 4.57
CA ARG A 7 30.24 -20.71 5.52
C ARG A 7 28.92 -19.96 5.42
N TYR A 8 28.95 -18.66 5.22
CA TYR A 8 27.75 -17.85 5.05
C TYR A 8 26.95 -18.26 3.79
N VAL A 9 27.64 -18.38 2.63
CA VAL A 9 27.00 -18.79 1.37
C VAL A 9 26.38 -20.19 1.49
N ARG A 10 27.10 -21.14 2.09
CA ARG A 10 26.57 -22.50 2.32
C ARG A 10 25.29 -22.52 3.16
N LYS A 11 25.17 -21.61 4.13
CA LYS A 11 24.04 -21.57 5.04
C LYS A 11 22.82 -20.83 4.48
N HIS A 12 23.03 -19.81 3.63
CA HIS A 12 21.98 -18.86 3.28
C HIS A 12 21.57 -18.87 1.81
N VAL A 13 22.32 -19.57 0.94
CA VAL A 13 21.94 -19.71 -0.46
C VAL A 13 21.32 -21.09 -0.68
N ASN A 14 20.08 -21.10 -1.19
CA ASN A 14 19.37 -22.35 -1.49
C ASN A 14 20.06 -23.07 -2.67
N PRO A 15 20.53 -24.32 -2.51
CA PRO A 15 21.18 -25.05 -3.57
C PRO A 15 20.31 -25.27 -4.82
N GLU A 16 19.02 -25.51 -4.65
CA GLU A 16 18.10 -25.69 -5.77
C GLU A 16 17.97 -24.41 -6.60
N GLU A 17 17.80 -23.24 -5.94
CA GLU A 17 17.73 -21.95 -6.64
C GLU A 17 19.04 -21.65 -7.40
N TYR A 18 20.15 -21.99 -6.78
CA TYR A 18 21.46 -21.84 -7.43
C TYR A 18 21.53 -22.68 -8.70
N TYR A 19 21.23 -23.98 -8.63
CA TYR A 19 21.32 -24.87 -9.77
C TYR A 19 20.27 -24.56 -10.85
N LYS A 20 19.05 -24.13 -10.49
CA LYS A 20 18.07 -23.61 -11.45
C LYS A 20 18.60 -22.45 -12.28
N SER A 21 19.45 -21.64 -11.69
CA SER A 21 20.06 -20.51 -12.39
C SER A 21 21.23 -20.89 -13.30
N VAL A 22 21.82 -22.06 -13.07
CA VAL A 22 22.91 -22.62 -13.91
C VAL A 22 22.33 -23.49 -15.03
N PHE A 23 21.27 -24.24 -14.74
CA PHE A 23 20.59 -25.17 -15.66
C PHE A 23 19.10 -24.80 -15.82
N PRO A 24 18.79 -23.68 -16.50
CA PRO A 24 17.41 -23.20 -16.63
C PRO A 24 16.50 -24.09 -17.47
N GLU A 25 17.08 -24.93 -18.33
CA GLU A 25 16.34 -25.80 -19.27
C GLU A 25 15.95 -27.13 -18.62
N VAL A 26 16.42 -27.42 -17.41
CA VAL A 26 16.15 -28.68 -16.73
C VAL A 26 14.80 -28.63 -16.02
N SER A 27 14.00 -29.69 -16.16
CA SER A 27 12.75 -29.83 -15.41
C SER A 27 13.03 -30.21 -13.96
N TRP A 28 12.76 -29.30 -13.04
CA TRP A 28 12.93 -29.45 -11.58
C TRP A 28 11.66 -29.95 -10.86
N LEU A 29 10.68 -30.46 -11.61
CA LEU A 29 9.37 -30.86 -11.10
C LEU A 29 9.33 -32.27 -10.47
N SER A 30 10.37 -33.09 -10.62
CA SER A 30 10.43 -34.44 -10.00
C SER A 30 10.68 -34.33 -8.50
N GLY A 31 9.93 -35.09 -7.68
CA GLY A 31 10.08 -35.13 -6.22
C GLY A 31 11.38 -35.73 -5.68
N ASN A 32 12.35 -36.08 -6.53
CA ASN A 32 13.62 -36.65 -6.14
C ASN A 32 14.62 -35.57 -5.73
N SER A 33 15.36 -35.81 -4.66
CA SER A 33 16.45 -34.94 -4.20
C SER A 33 17.64 -34.90 -5.15
N GLU A 34 17.82 -35.90 -6.02
CA GLU A 34 18.86 -35.96 -7.03
C GLU A 34 18.31 -35.74 -8.42
N VAL A 35 18.96 -34.84 -9.14
CA VAL A 35 18.65 -34.48 -10.54
C VAL A 35 19.85 -34.71 -11.41
N LYS A 36 19.66 -35.41 -12.56
CA LYS A 36 20.72 -35.62 -13.55
C LYS A 36 20.61 -34.55 -14.65
N VAL A 37 21.70 -33.91 -14.96
CA VAL A 37 21.82 -32.85 -15.97
C VAL A 37 22.99 -33.13 -16.90
N LEU A 38 23.00 -32.53 -18.08
CA LEU A 38 24.18 -32.53 -18.94
C LEU A 38 25.34 -31.82 -18.24
N SER A 39 26.52 -32.45 -18.26
CA SER A 39 27.70 -31.88 -17.63
C SER A 39 28.19 -30.62 -18.39
N PRO A 40 28.36 -29.50 -17.70
CA PRO A 40 28.94 -28.31 -18.36
C PRO A 40 30.44 -28.41 -18.55
N PHE A 41 31.05 -29.49 -18.13
CA PHE A 41 32.52 -29.71 -18.19
C PHE A 41 32.99 -30.50 -19.41
N ILE A 42 32.05 -31.16 -20.11
CA ILE A 42 32.27 -32.01 -21.26
C ILE A 42 31.15 -31.87 -22.28
N ASP A 43 31.44 -32.18 -23.54
CA ASP A 43 30.41 -32.25 -24.58
C ASP A 43 29.78 -33.64 -24.58
N GLU A 44 28.53 -33.73 -24.06
CA GLU A 44 27.80 -34.99 -23.94
C GLU A 44 26.34 -34.84 -24.33
N LYS A 45 25.73 -35.96 -24.77
CA LYS A 45 24.31 -36.02 -25.16
C LYS A 45 23.43 -36.71 -24.11
N VAL A 46 24.03 -37.38 -23.15
CA VAL A 46 23.33 -38.13 -22.09
C VAL A 46 23.74 -37.53 -20.75
N PRO A 47 22.76 -37.16 -19.91
CA PRO A 47 23.06 -36.55 -18.60
C PRO A 47 23.93 -37.43 -17.70
N SER A 48 25.15 -37.00 -17.43
CA SER A 48 26.10 -37.70 -16.54
C SER A 48 26.39 -36.99 -15.22
N LEU A 49 26.02 -35.73 -15.09
CA LEU A 49 26.19 -34.98 -13.86
C LEU A 49 24.97 -35.13 -12.94
N SER A 50 25.17 -35.73 -11.75
CA SER A 50 24.16 -35.81 -10.69
C SER A 50 24.34 -34.63 -9.73
N ILE A 51 23.24 -33.99 -9.38
CA ILE A 51 23.13 -32.85 -8.50
C ILE A 51 22.13 -33.16 -7.40
N ASN A 52 22.51 -33.01 -6.16
CA ASN A 52 21.60 -33.06 -5.02
C ASN A 52 21.06 -31.63 -4.73
N ARG A 53 19.76 -31.43 -4.97
CA ARG A 53 19.09 -30.11 -4.86
C ARG A 53 18.96 -29.59 -3.44
N ASP A 54 19.02 -30.48 -2.44
CA ASP A 54 18.84 -30.11 -1.03
C ASP A 54 20.21 -29.77 -0.38
N THR A 55 21.24 -30.55 -0.67
CA THR A 55 22.56 -30.40 -0.06
C THR A 55 23.54 -29.59 -0.91
N GLY A 56 23.28 -29.47 -2.21
CA GLY A 56 24.18 -28.86 -3.18
C GLY A 56 25.39 -29.73 -3.55
N GLN A 57 25.41 -31.00 -3.15
CA GLN A 57 26.44 -31.97 -3.57
C GLN A 57 26.25 -32.29 -5.07
N TRP A 58 27.32 -32.57 -5.73
CA TRP A 58 27.35 -32.91 -7.16
C TRP A 58 28.43 -33.91 -7.49
N TYR A 59 28.19 -34.71 -8.51
CA TYR A 59 29.17 -35.71 -9.00
C TYR A 59 28.95 -36.00 -10.49
N SER A 60 30.06 -35.97 -11.25
CA SER A 60 30.06 -36.36 -12.65
C SER A 60 30.42 -37.85 -12.75
N PHE A 61 29.53 -38.63 -13.41
CA PHE A 61 29.67 -40.08 -13.62
C PHE A 61 30.36 -40.40 -14.94
N CYS A 62 30.83 -39.40 -15.66
CA CYS A 62 31.52 -39.64 -16.92
C CYS A 62 32.95 -40.18 -16.69
N ASP A 63 33.32 -41.24 -17.42
CA ASP A 63 34.66 -41.85 -17.28
C ASP A 63 35.80 -40.91 -17.68
N SER A 64 35.53 -39.96 -18.56
CA SER A 64 36.48 -38.92 -18.99
C SER A 64 36.64 -37.75 -18.01
N ASP A 65 35.71 -37.58 -17.10
CA ASP A 65 35.72 -36.48 -16.13
C ASP A 65 35.04 -36.87 -14.80
N ARG A 66 35.78 -37.52 -13.92
CA ARG A 66 35.35 -37.93 -12.59
C ARG A 66 35.54 -36.81 -11.59
N ARG A 67 34.73 -35.75 -11.67
CA ARG A 67 34.72 -34.63 -10.73
C ARG A 67 33.56 -34.69 -9.79
N GLY A 68 33.68 -34.13 -8.63
CA GLY A 68 32.61 -34.02 -7.65
C GLY A 68 32.94 -33.07 -6.52
N GLY A 69 31.89 -32.67 -5.82
CA GLY A 69 32.04 -31.76 -4.68
C GLY A 69 30.86 -31.77 -3.75
N ASN A 70 31.08 -31.25 -2.53
CA ASN A 70 30.12 -31.34 -1.44
C ASN A 70 29.24 -30.08 -1.28
N SER A 71 29.26 -29.17 -2.24
CA SER A 71 28.49 -27.93 -2.14
C SER A 71 28.40 -27.17 -3.46
N ILE A 72 27.46 -26.25 -3.57
CA ILE A 72 27.34 -25.29 -4.66
C ILE A 72 28.64 -24.48 -4.87
N ILE A 73 29.39 -24.25 -3.82
CA ILE A 73 30.66 -23.50 -3.92
C ILE A 73 31.72 -24.32 -4.65
N SER A 74 31.84 -25.63 -4.33
CA SER A 74 32.77 -26.49 -5.04
C SER A 74 32.35 -26.70 -6.50
N PHE A 75 31.05 -26.66 -6.81
CA PHE A 75 30.56 -26.67 -8.16
C PHE A 75 30.95 -25.39 -8.91
N GLN A 76 30.64 -24.23 -8.32
CA GLN A 76 31.00 -22.94 -8.95
C GLN A 76 32.52 -22.80 -9.15
N ALA A 77 33.32 -23.31 -8.17
CA ALA A 77 34.77 -23.28 -8.28
C ALA A 77 35.30 -24.13 -9.46
N ALA A 78 34.71 -25.31 -9.66
CA ALA A 78 34.99 -26.15 -10.80
C ALA A 78 34.49 -25.54 -12.13
N TYR A 79 33.32 -24.89 -12.10
CA TYR A 79 32.68 -24.27 -13.27
C TYR A 79 33.43 -23.04 -13.79
N ASP A 80 33.93 -22.20 -12.87
CA ASP A 80 34.65 -20.97 -13.21
C ASP A 80 36.19 -21.18 -13.20
N GLU A 81 36.69 -22.39 -12.91
CA GLU A 81 38.12 -22.72 -12.75
C GLU A 81 38.82 -21.80 -11.73
N CYS A 82 38.17 -21.54 -10.60
CA CYS A 82 38.62 -20.61 -9.56
C CYS A 82 38.69 -21.27 -8.17
N ASP A 83 39.25 -20.56 -7.20
CA ASP A 83 39.23 -21.04 -5.81
C ASP A 83 37.86 -20.91 -5.15
N ASN A 84 37.66 -21.64 -4.02
CA ASN A 84 36.39 -21.64 -3.28
C ASN A 84 36.00 -20.27 -2.72
N LYS A 85 36.96 -19.35 -2.54
CA LYS A 85 36.68 -18.01 -2.05
C LYS A 85 36.14 -17.14 -3.16
N GLU A 86 36.66 -17.26 -4.35
CA GLU A 86 36.21 -16.55 -5.54
C GLU A 86 34.87 -17.08 -6.02
N ALA A 87 34.67 -18.41 -6.00
CA ALA A 87 33.38 -19.03 -6.24
C ALA A 87 32.30 -18.56 -5.24
N ALA A 88 32.62 -18.50 -3.95
CA ALA A 88 31.70 -17.99 -2.94
C ALA A 88 31.38 -16.50 -3.14
N LEU A 89 32.32 -15.69 -3.62
CA LEU A 89 32.05 -14.29 -4.00
C LEU A 89 31.10 -14.19 -5.19
N THR A 90 31.25 -15.01 -6.19
CA THR A 90 30.41 -15.08 -7.37
C THR A 90 28.97 -15.42 -6.97
N ILE A 91 28.80 -16.45 -6.15
CA ILE A 91 27.49 -16.86 -5.64
C ILE A 91 26.90 -15.77 -4.75
N TYR A 92 27.68 -15.20 -3.84
CA TYR A 92 27.24 -14.11 -2.97
C TYR A 92 26.78 -12.90 -3.80
N HIS A 93 27.51 -12.54 -4.83
CA HIS A 93 27.15 -11.46 -5.77
C HIS A 93 25.80 -11.70 -6.45
N LYS A 94 25.54 -12.92 -6.87
CA LYS A 94 24.35 -13.27 -7.65
C LYS A 94 23.09 -13.43 -6.79
N PHE A 95 23.22 -14.05 -5.60
CA PHE A 95 22.09 -14.51 -4.80
C PHE A 95 21.87 -13.72 -3.51
N VAL A 96 22.88 -13.02 -2.99
CA VAL A 96 22.77 -12.31 -1.72
C VAL A 96 22.83 -10.81 -1.91
N HIS A 97 24.01 -10.29 -2.30
CA HIS A 97 24.20 -8.85 -2.49
C HIS A 97 25.27 -8.59 -3.56
N PRO A 98 25.06 -7.64 -4.45
CA PRO A 98 26.10 -7.24 -5.40
C PRO A 98 27.39 -6.84 -4.70
N VAL A 99 28.52 -7.33 -5.19
CA VAL A 99 29.87 -7.03 -4.65
C VAL A 99 30.69 -6.23 -5.64
N VAL A 100 31.53 -5.36 -5.11
CA VAL A 100 32.52 -4.64 -5.92
C VAL A 100 33.75 -5.50 -6.10
N SER A 101 34.12 -5.74 -7.35
CA SER A 101 35.30 -6.56 -7.68
C SER A 101 36.59 -6.02 -7.05
N GLU A 102 37.36 -6.88 -6.43
CA GLU A 102 38.67 -6.57 -5.87
C GLU A 102 39.64 -5.98 -6.96
N THR A 103 39.49 -6.41 -8.19
CA THR A 103 40.23 -5.88 -9.34
C THR A 103 39.97 -4.38 -9.53
N VAL A 104 38.72 -3.91 -9.38
CA VAL A 104 38.38 -2.49 -9.47
C VAL A 104 39.05 -1.72 -8.35
N ILE A 105 38.98 -2.24 -7.13
CA ILE A 105 39.56 -1.61 -5.93
C ILE A 105 41.08 -1.49 -6.09
N ARG A 106 41.76 -2.58 -6.46
CA ARG A 106 43.20 -2.59 -6.69
C ARG A 106 43.65 -1.65 -7.83
N LYS A 107 42.85 -1.57 -8.91
CA LYS A 107 43.11 -0.62 -10.00
C LYS A 107 43.04 0.82 -9.52
N CYS A 108 42.03 1.16 -8.71
CA CYS A 108 41.90 2.50 -8.14
C CYS A 108 42.99 2.82 -7.13
N ALA A 109 43.41 1.86 -6.29
CA ALA A 109 44.50 2.04 -5.35
C ALA A 109 45.83 2.27 -6.08
N ARG A 110 46.16 1.46 -7.11
CA ARG A 110 47.36 1.66 -7.95
C ARG A 110 47.36 3.03 -8.63
N LYS A 111 46.19 3.49 -9.09
CA LYS A 111 46.04 4.80 -9.73
C LYS A 111 46.30 5.94 -8.75
N LEU A 112 45.85 5.79 -7.49
CA LEU A 112 46.11 6.76 -6.42
C LEU A 112 47.61 6.94 -6.23
N HIS A 113 48.40 5.84 -6.14
CA HIS A 113 49.85 5.91 -5.98
C HIS A 113 50.56 6.62 -7.13
N LYS A 114 49.95 6.62 -8.33
CA LYS A 114 50.49 7.31 -9.53
C LYS A 114 50.01 8.76 -9.67
N THR A 115 49.23 9.29 -8.71
CA THR A 115 48.64 10.66 -8.79
C THR A 115 49.12 11.49 -7.59
N PRO A 116 50.28 12.18 -7.67
CA PRO A 116 50.89 12.90 -6.55
C PRO A 116 49.98 13.97 -5.94
N ASP A 117 49.18 14.68 -6.73
CA ASP A 117 48.31 15.76 -6.26
C ASP A 117 47.21 15.24 -5.36
N VAL A 118 46.62 14.09 -5.70
CA VAL A 118 45.59 13.45 -4.87
C VAL A 118 46.20 12.90 -3.58
N LEU A 119 47.39 12.33 -3.65
CA LEU A 119 48.14 11.92 -2.44
C LEU A 119 48.47 13.12 -1.55
N LYS A 120 48.83 14.26 -2.13
CA LYS A 120 49.04 15.52 -1.38
C LYS A 120 47.75 16.00 -0.71
N TYR A 121 46.58 15.86 -1.40
CA TYR A 121 45.26 16.16 -0.82
C TYR A 121 44.96 15.27 0.38
N ILE A 122 45.14 13.96 0.27
CA ILE A 122 44.91 12.98 1.35
C ILE A 122 45.82 13.29 2.54
N ARG A 123 47.09 13.61 2.30
CA ARG A 123 48.04 14.03 3.36
C ARG A 123 47.65 15.33 4.03
N LYS A 124 47.09 16.31 3.28
CA LYS A 124 46.55 17.54 3.88
C LYS A 124 45.40 17.26 4.86
N ARG A 125 44.61 16.19 4.61
CA ARG A 125 43.58 15.66 5.52
C ARG A 125 44.17 14.82 6.66
N LEU A 126 45.49 14.82 6.83
CA LEU A 126 46.24 14.12 7.87
C LEU A 126 46.01 12.60 7.90
N ILE A 127 45.66 12.02 6.78
CA ILE A 127 45.60 10.56 6.64
C ILE A 127 46.99 10.03 6.28
N SER A 128 47.51 9.11 7.12
CA SER A 128 48.82 8.51 6.94
C SER A 128 48.83 7.58 5.71
N LYS A 129 50.00 7.41 5.08
CA LYS A 129 50.19 6.44 4.00
C LYS A 129 49.73 5.05 4.42
N LYS A 130 50.12 4.61 5.62
CA LYS A 130 49.78 3.31 6.19
C LYS A 130 48.23 3.14 6.33
N THR A 131 47.52 4.18 6.76
CA THR A 131 46.03 4.16 6.85
C THR A 131 45.40 4.09 5.44
N ALA A 132 45.88 4.91 4.50
CA ALA A 132 45.38 4.89 3.13
C ALA A 132 45.56 3.54 2.44
N GLU A 133 46.68 2.87 2.65
CA GLU A 133 47.01 1.53 2.12
C GLU A 133 46.17 0.46 2.81
N ARG A 134 46.04 0.50 4.15
CA ARG A 134 45.25 -0.47 4.92
C ARG A 134 43.81 -0.50 4.49
N TYR A 135 43.19 0.67 4.31
CA TYR A 135 41.78 0.80 3.90
C TYR A 135 41.61 0.90 2.39
N LYS A 136 42.68 0.59 1.63
CA LYS A 136 42.66 0.52 0.17
C LYS A 136 42.07 1.77 -0.48
N LEU A 137 42.34 2.96 0.06
CA LEU A 137 41.92 4.19 -0.60
C LEU A 137 42.46 4.24 -2.04
N GLY A 138 41.63 4.76 -2.93
CA GLY A 138 41.95 4.75 -4.36
C GLY A 138 41.62 6.06 -5.06
N TRP A 139 41.92 6.11 -6.35
CA TRP A 139 41.57 7.18 -7.26
C TRP A 139 41.02 6.61 -8.55
N ASN A 140 39.79 6.97 -8.93
CA ASN A 140 39.17 6.47 -10.15
C ASN A 140 39.52 7.32 -11.40
N GLY A 141 40.15 8.50 -11.20
CA GLY A 141 40.47 9.48 -12.22
C GLY A 141 39.76 10.81 -12.08
N SER A 142 38.72 10.85 -11.24
CA SER A 142 37.97 12.05 -10.94
C SER A 142 37.61 12.17 -9.45
N ARG A 143 37.54 11.06 -8.71
CA ARG A 143 37.12 11.01 -7.33
C ARG A 143 37.98 10.09 -6.48
N ILE A 144 38.15 10.42 -5.21
CA ILE A 144 38.80 9.56 -4.22
C ILE A 144 37.81 8.43 -3.86
N VAL A 145 38.32 7.24 -3.75
CA VAL A 145 37.61 5.98 -3.59
C VAL A 145 37.76 5.47 -2.17
N PHE A 146 36.63 5.22 -1.49
CA PHE A 146 36.53 4.57 -0.19
C PHE A 146 35.82 3.23 -0.33
N PRO A 147 36.54 2.10 -0.31
CA PRO A 147 35.91 0.79 -0.32
C PRO A 147 35.21 0.50 1.01
N ILE A 148 33.95 0.12 0.95
CA ILE A 148 33.10 -0.21 2.12
C ILE A 148 32.90 -1.71 2.18
N CYS A 149 33.40 -2.34 3.23
CA CYS A 149 33.29 -3.78 3.44
C CYS A 149 32.32 -4.11 4.59
N ASN A 150 31.58 -5.19 4.40
CA ASN A 150 30.70 -5.74 5.45
C ASN A 150 31.46 -6.63 6.44
N GLU A 151 30.74 -7.29 7.36
CA GLU A 151 31.26 -8.20 8.39
C GLU A 151 31.96 -9.45 7.83
N LEU A 152 31.67 -9.80 6.58
CA LEU A 152 32.34 -10.90 5.86
C LEU A 152 33.62 -10.47 5.15
N GLY A 153 33.98 -9.19 5.26
CA GLY A 153 35.12 -8.59 4.55
C GLY A 153 34.91 -8.41 3.04
N VAL A 154 33.67 -8.55 2.58
CA VAL A 154 33.27 -8.36 1.19
C VAL A 154 33.01 -6.89 0.93
N CYS A 155 33.59 -6.31 -0.12
CA CYS A 155 33.31 -4.94 -0.50
C CYS A 155 31.90 -4.85 -1.15
N VAL A 156 30.98 -4.29 -0.41
CA VAL A 156 29.55 -4.16 -0.81
C VAL A 156 29.23 -2.81 -1.44
N ASN A 157 30.10 -1.81 -1.26
CA ASN A 157 29.96 -0.49 -1.84
C ASN A 157 31.28 0.22 -1.99
N ILE A 158 31.32 1.26 -2.84
CA ILE A 158 32.39 2.24 -2.89
C ILE A 158 31.78 3.64 -2.75
N LYS A 159 32.28 4.43 -1.81
CA LYS A 159 32.00 5.85 -1.76
C LYS A 159 33.05 6.64 -2.56
N LEU A 160 32.57 7.61 -3.31
CA LEU A 160 33.36 8.41 -4.24
C LEU A 160 33.34 9.87 -3.83
N TYR A 161 34.48 10.40 -3.37
CA TYR A 161 34.61 11.78 -2.92
C TYR A 161 35.24 12.68 -3.99
N ASP A 162 34.65 13.85 -4.23
CA ASP A 162 35.16 14.87 -5.15
C ASP A 162 36.09 15.86 -4.42
N PRO A 163 37.42 15.79 -4.65
CA PRO A 163 38.37 16.67 -3.97
C PRO A 163 38.38 18.10 -4.51
N VAL A 164 37.80 18.33 -5.70
CA VAL A 164 37.87 19.62 -6.41
C VAL A 164 36.55 20.41 -6.26
N SER A 165 35.53 19.80 -5.66
CA SER A 165 34.21 20.43 -5.46
C SER A 165 33.53 20.97 -6.74
N LYS A 166 33.80 20.38 -7.89
CA LYS A 166 33.22 20.75 -9.18
C LYS A 166 31.74 20.31 -9.31
N THR A 167 31.28 19.44 -8.43
CA THR A 167 29.94 18.87 -8.51
C THR A 167 29.12 19.24 -7.27
N LYS A 168 27.79 19.35 -7.44
CA LYS A 168 26.85 19.63 -6.34
C LYS A 168 26.94 18.60 -5.18
N PHE A 169 27.40 17.38 -5.47
CA PHE A 169 27.54 16.30 -4.48
C PHE A 169 28.99 15.92 -4.28
N LYS A 170 29.55 16.28 -3.12
CA LYS A 170 30.93 15.93 -2.73
C LYS A 170 31.13 14.43 -2.59
N MET A 171 30.17 13.70 -2.03
CA MET A 171 30.21 12.27 -1.80
C MET A 171 29.05 11.59 -2.54
N ILE A 172 29.35 10.52 -3.29
CA ILE A 172 28.34 9.70 -3.99
C ILE A 172 28.70 8.22 -3.86
N ASN A 173 27.70 7.34 -4.01
CA ASN A 173 27.92 5.91 -4.09
C ASN A 173 28.30 5.49 -5.53
N TYR A 174 29.15 4.51 -5.66
CA TYR A 174 29.57 3.94 -6.95
C TYR A 174 28.44 3.11 -7.55
N ARG A 175 28.28 3.21 -8.88
CA ARG A 175 27.41 2.35 -9.68
C ARG A 175 28.23 1.70 -10.79
N HIS A 176 28.16 0.37 -10.87
CA HIS A 176 28.81 -0.33 -11.97
C HIS A 176 28.04 -0.09 -13.28
N PRO A 177 28.75 0.36 -14.37
CA PRO A 177 28.08 0.73 -15.62
C PRO A 177 27.31 -0.41 -16.31
N LYS A 178 27.71 -1.66 -16.06
CA LYS A 178 27.11 -2.86 -16.67
C LYS A 178 26.09 -3.58 -15.76
N ASP A 179 25.90 -3.13 -14.53
CA ASP A 179 24.98 -3.78 -13.61
C ASP A 179 23.69 -2.97 -13.53
N THR A 180 22.62 -3.56 -14.04
CA THR A 180 21.28 -2.95 -14.08
C THR A 180 20.55 -3.04 -12.75
N ARG A 181 21.01 -3.86 -11.78
CA ARG A 181 20.43 -3.95 -10.46
C ARG A 181 20.68 -2.66 -9.69
N SER A 182 19.65 -2.07 -9.11
CA SER A 182 19.82 -0.94 -8.20
C SER A 182 20.51 -1.44 -6.94
N TYR A 183 21.80 -1.15 -6.82
CA TYR A 183 22.50 -1.36 -5.56
C TYR A 183 21.89 -0.42 -4.52
N GLY A 184 21.06 -0.94 -3.62
CA GLY A 184 20.89 -0.28 -2.35
C GLY A 184 22.26 -0.25 -1.69
N SER A 185 22.75 0.93 -1.30
CA SER A 185 23.95 0.99 -0.48
C SER A 185 23.56 0.65 0.95
N PRO A 186 23.85 -0.58 1.46
CA PRO A 186 23.50 -0.91 2.82
C PRO A 186 24.20 0.07 3.76
N THR A 187 23.48 0.53 4.77
CA THR A 187 24.07 1.31 5.85
C THR A 187 24.88 0.37 6.71
N VAL A 188 26.19 0.51 6.69
CA VAL A 188 27.13 -0.28 7.49
C VAL A 188 28.06 0.65 8.27
N LEU A 189 28.77 0.11 9.26
CA LEU A 189 29.81 0.85 9.96
C LEU A 189 31.13 0.78 9.17
N TYR A 190 31.86 1.89 9.16
CA TYR A 190 33.13 2.01 8.45
C TYR A 190 34.23 2.64 9.33
N PRO A 191 35.45 2.08 9.39
CA PRO A 191 35.79 0.73 8.97
C PRO A 191 35.31 -0.30 10.01
N LEU A 192 34.47 -1.23 9.59
CA LEU A 192 33.88 -2.22 10.52
C LEU A 192 34.95 -3.09 11.24
N GLU A 193 36.07 -3.36 10.57
CA GLU A 193 37.16 -4.18 11.16
C GLU A 193 37.73 -3.54 12.44
N VAL A 194 37.70 -2.22 12.59
CA VAL A 194 38.16 -1.54 13.80
C VAL A 194 37.30 -1.96 14.98
N LEU A 195 35.97 -1.96 14.81
CA LEU A 195 35.05 -2.35 15.86
C LEU A 195 35.20 -3.83 16.25
N LEU A 196 35.46 -4.70 15.25
CA LEU A 196 35.57 -6.13 15.47
C LEU A 196 36.88 -6.56 16.19
N HIS A 197 37.98 -5.77 16.05
CA HIS A 197 39.30 -6.13 16.56
C HIS A 197 39.77 -5.21 17.70
N THR A 198 38.97 -4.25 18.14
CA THR A 198 39.31 -3.37 19.27
C THR A 198 38.92 -4.02 20.58
N ASP A 199 39.79 -3.92 21.60
CA ASP A 199 39.45 -4.33 22.95
C ASP A 199 38.25 -3.49 23.49
N ARG A 200 37.39 -4.13 24.28
CA ARG A 200 36.18 -3.46 24.82
C ARG A 200 36.53 -2.33 25.80
N GLU A 201 37.63 -2.42 26.48
CA GLU A 201 38.07 -1.36 27.41
C GLU A 201 38.74 -0.17 26.69
N GLU A 202 39.22 -0.35 25.45
CA GLU A 202 39.86 0.72 24.66
C GLU A 202 38.79 1.69 24.16
N PRO A 203 38.97 3.03 24.36
CA PRO A 203 38.02 4.02 23.91
C PRO A 203 37.77 3.97 22.40
N LEU A 204 36.48 3.96 22.02
CA LEU A 204 36.06 3.90 20.61
C LEU A 204 35.37 5.21 20.23
N PHE A 205 35.92 5.91 19.25
CA PHE A 205 35.35 7.12 18.70
C PHE A 205 34.29 6.79 17.65
N VAL A 206 33.17 7.50 17.68
CA VAL A 206 32.13 7.40 16.68
C VAL A 206 31.97 8.75 16.03
N CYS A 207 32.35 8.84 14.74
CA CYS A 207 32.39 10.09 13.96
C CYS A 207 31.21 10.18 12.99
N GLU A 208 30.97 11.37 12.45
CA GLU A 208 29.95 11.58 11.42
C GLU A 208 30.39 11.11 10.03
N GLY A 209 31.67 11.30 9.68
CA GLY A 209 32.16 11.07 8.33
C GLY A 209 33.43 10.20 8.22
N GLU A 210 33.68 9.71 7.00
CA GLU A 210 34.83 8.84 6.69
C GLU A 210 36.16 9.56 6.84
N TRP A 211 36.21 10.87 6.56
CA TRP A 211 37.44 11.67 6.71
C TRP A 211 37.85 11.81 8.18
N ASP A 212 36.91 12.11 9.05
CA ASP A 212 37.14 12.26 10.51
C ASP A 212 37.63 10.95 11.10
N THR A 213 36.95 9.88 10.75
CA THR A 213 37.27 8.51 11.19
C THR A 213 38.70 8.12 10.78
N LEU A 214 39.07 8.29 9.52
CA LEU A 214 40.41 7.92 9.05
C LEU A 214 41.50 8.84 9.58
N SER A 215 41.18 10.09 9.88
CA SER A 215 42.15 10.98 10.54
C SER A 215 42.49 10.54 11.96
N LEU A 216 41.46 10.20 12.75
CA LEU A 216 41.67 9.66 14.11
C LEU A 216 42.41 8.33 14.07
N ILE A 217 42.06 7.44 13.14
CA ILE A 217 42.78 6.17 12.94
C ILE A 217 44.27 6.43 12.57
N SER A 218 44.55 7.44 11.79
CA SER A 218 45.92 7.80 11.42
C SER A 218 46.77 8.30 12.59
N LEU A 219 46.10 8.82 13.61
CA LEU A 219 46.71 9.17 14.90
C LEU A 219 46.87 7.97 15.86
N GLY A 220 46.36 6.79 15.48
CA GLY A 220 46.43 5.58 16.29
C GLY A 220 45.22 5.37 17.20
N LEU A 221 44.19 6.16 17.08
CA LEU A 221 42.91 6.01 17.80
C LEU A 221 42.01 4.99 17.11
N LYS A 222 41.06 4.45 17.87
CA LYS A 222 40.00 3.58 17.31
C LYS A 222 38.79 4.41 16.99
N ALA A 223 38.38 4.38 15.72
CA ALA A 223 37.26 5.17 15.26
C ALA A 223 36.41 4.45 14.22
N VAL A 224 35.11 4.72 14.21
CA VAL A 224 34.13 4.22 13.24
C VAL A 224 33.12 5.29 12.88
N THR A 225 32.49 5.17 11.70
CA THR A 225 31.38 6.02 11.27
C THR A 225 30.29 5.19 10.61
N SER A 226 29.07 5.74 10.53
CA SER A 226 28.00 5.20 9.69
C SER A 226 28.16 5.67 8.25
N THR A 227 28.07 4.75 7.28
CA THR A 227 28.25 5.07 5.86
C THR A 227 27.13 5.90 5.25
N SER A 228 26.01 6.13 5.96
CA SER A 228 24.88 6.91 5.47
C SER A 228 24.76 8.30 6.13
N GLY A 229 25.81 8.75 6.85
CA GLY A 229 25.92 10.06 7.49
C GLY A 229 25.11 10.20 8.78
N ALA A 230 25.02 11.43 9.33
CA ALA A 230 24.47 11.73 10.63
C ALA A 230 23.04 11.22 10.90
N ASN A 231 22.24 11.12 9.84
CA ASN A 231 20.82 10.83 9.99
C ASN A 231 20.48 9.33 10.01
N THR A 232 21.45 8.44 9.81
CA THR A 232 21.20 7.00 9.72
C THR A 232 22.18 6.22 10.56
N TRP A 233 21.68 5.40 11.47
CA TRP A 233 22.46 4.51 12.30
C TRP A 233 22.04 3.06 12.07
N PRO A 234 22.97 2.13 11.80
CA PRO A 234 22.64 0.72 11.58
C PRO A 234 22.49 -0.03 12.90
N SER A 235 21.29 -0.08 13.45
CA SER A 235 20.98 -0.69 14.75
C SER A 235 21.37 -2.18 14.84
N SER A 236 21.46 -2.89 13.72
CA SER A 236 21.94 -4.27 13.66
C SER A 236 23.37 -4.49 14.21
N TYR A 237 24.14 -3.40 14.33
CA TYR A 237 25.50 -3.46 14.90
C TYR A 237 25.56 -3.02 16.36
N ASN A 238 24.43 -2.66 17.00
CA ASN A 238 24.41 -2.15 18.37
C ASN A 238 25.08 -3.11 19.38
N GLU A 239 24.88 -4.39 19.26
CA GLU A 239 25.49 -5.41 20.14
C GLU A 239 27.03 -5.37 20.12
N LEU A 240 27.65 -4.96 19.03
CA LEU A 240 29.10 -4.82 18.95
C LEU A 240 29.67 -3.72 19.85
N PHE A 241 28.81 -2.80 20.31
CA PHE A 241 29.15 -1.73 21.25
C PHE A 241 28.94 -2.12 22.71
N SER A 242 28.43 -3.32 22.99
CA SER A 242 28.14 -3.78 24.34
C SER A 242 29.39 -3.74 25.24
N GLY A 243 29.25 -3.06 26.39
CA GLY A 243 30.28 -2.92 27.39
C GLY A 243 31.48 -2.04 26.98
N ARG A 244 31.40 -1.23 25.91
CA ARG A 244 32.48 -0.39 25.41
C ARG A 244 32.42 1.04 25.94
N ASN A 245 33.57 1.71 25.98
CA ASN A 245 33.68 3.14 26.24
C ASN A 245 33.58 3.91 24.94
N ILE A 246 32.45 4.61 24.70
CA ILE A 246 32.15 5.30 23.46
C ILE A 246 32.39 6.80 23.59
N ILE A 247 32.99 7.39 22.57
CA ILE A 247 33.22 8.84 22.47
C ILE A 247 32.58 9.33 21.17
N LEU A 248 31.49 10.04 21.27
CA LEU A 248 30.80 10.66 20.14
C LEU A 248 31.58 11.91 19.71
N ALA A 249 32.02 11.95 18.46
CA ALA A 249 32.80 13.04 17.87
C ALA A 249 32.16 13.45 16.52
N TYR A 250 30.93 13.97 16.61
CA TYR A 250 30.13 14.43 15.48
C TYR A 250 30.41 15.89 15.15
N ASP A 251 30.00 16.32 13.96
CA ASP A 251 30.09 17.72 13.53
C ASP A 251 29.37 18.64 14.55
N ASN A 252 29.87 19.85 14.73
CA ASN A 252 29.28 20.83 15.68
C ASN A 252 28.11 21.64 15.10
N ASP A 253 27.60 21.23 13.93
CA ASP A 253 26.40 21.80 13.29
C ASP A 253 25.11 21.11 13.75
N ALA A 254 23.94 21.61 13.31
CA ALA A 254 22.65 21.08 13.75
C ALA A 254 22.42 19.60 13.33
N PRO A 255 22.71 19.17 12.08
CA PRO A 255 22.65 17.77 11.69
C PRO A 255 23.56 16.87 12.52
N GLY A 256 24.82 17.27 12.76
CA GLY A 256 25.77 16.51 13.55
C GLY A 256 25.31 16.32 15.00
N LYS A 257 24.79 17.37 15.64
CA LYS A 257 24.23 17.27 17.00
C LYS A 257 23.02 16.36 17.06
N GLN A 258 22.16 16.38 16.04
CA GLN A 258 21.03 15.46 15.95
C GLN A 258 21.49 14.01 15.74
N GLY A 259 22.53 13.81 14.91
CA GLY A 259 23.14 12.50 14.69
C GLY A 259 23.75 11.93 15.98
N ALA A 260 24.55 12.74 16.69
CA ALA A 260 25.13 12.35 17.97
C ALA A 260 24.06 11.94 19.00
N ARG A 261 22.97 12.72 19.13
CA ARG A 261 21.85 12.39 20.03
C ARG A 261 21.18 11.07 19.63
N ARG A 262 21.03 10.79 18.32
CA ARG A 262 20.47 9.53 17.84
C ARG A 262 21.34 8.34 18.23
N VAL A 263 22.65 8.42 17.97
CA VAL A 263 23.59 7.36 18.35
C VAL A 263 23.65 7.18 19.87
N TYR A 264 23.65 8.27 20.60
CA TYR A 264 23.56 8.22 22.06
C TYR A 264 22.34 7.42 22.53
N LYS A 265 21.16 7.72 21.99
CA LYS A 265 19.92 6.98 22.32
C LYS A 265 20.00 5.50 21.97
N GLN A 266 20.65 5.15 20.87
CA GLN A 266 20.78 3.76 20.42
C GLN A 266 21.76 2.94 21.25
N LEU A 267 22.75 3.59 21.86
CA LEU A 267 23.82 2.93 22.60
C LEU A 267 23.75 3.10 24.12
N LEU A 268 22.80 3.89 24.64
CA LEU A 268 22.71 4.32 26.02
C LEU A 268 22.76 3.15 27.04
N ASN A 269 22.03 2.07 26.79
CA ASN A 269 21.99 0.91 27.70
C ASN A 269 22.84 -0.26 27.22
N ILE A 270 23.63 -0.05 26.18
CA ILE A 270 24.46 -1.08 25.54
C ILE A 270 25.94 -0.80 25.86
N ALA A 271 26.35 0.44 25.75
CA ALA A 271 27.70 0.87 26.03
C ALA A 271 27.97 0.97 27.55
N LYS A 272 29.22 0.77 27.96
CA LYS A 272 29.67 0.96 29.35
C LYS A 272 29.63 2.46 29.74
N THR A 273 30.16 3.31 28.86
CA THR A 273 30.12 4.77 29.01
C THR A 273 29.94 5.42 27.63
N ILE A 274 29.19 6.54 27.61
CA ILE A 274 29.10 7.36 26.39
C ILE A 274 29.46 8.79 26.79
N LYS A 275 30.44 9.35 26.10
CA LYS A 275 30.87 10.73 26.22
C LYS A 275 30.69 11.42 24.88
N GLN A 276 30.49 12.72 24.88
CA GLN A 276 30.44 13.52 23.65
C GLN A 276 31.48 14.63 23.73
N ILE A 277 32.32 14.72 22.72
CA ILE A 277 33.26 15.80 22.50
C ILE A 277 32.74 16.69 21.36
N GLU A 278 32.73 18.00 21.56
CA GLU A 278 32.35 18.99 20.56
C GLU A 278 33.57 19.81 20.14
N VAL A 279 33.88 19.77 18.84
CA VAL A 279 34.94 20.61 18.27
C VAL A 279 34.54 22.09 18.43
N PRO A 280 35.42 22.93 18.99
CA PRO A 280 35.12 24.37 19.15
C PRO A 280 34.96 25.04 17.77
N LYS A 281 33.86 25.76 17.55
CA LYS A 281 33.47 26.37 16.26
C LYS A 281 34.58 27.24 15.62
N LYS A 282 35.40 27.88 16.43
CA LYS A 282 36.53 28.73 15.96
C LYS A 282 37.61 27.94 15.19
N TYR A 283 37.66 26.63 15.33
CA TYR A 283 38.67 25.77 14.70
C TYR A 283 38.16 24.91 13.55
N GLY A 284 36.89 25.01 13.21
CA GLY A 284 36.27 24.25 12.16
C GLY A 284 34.93 23.65 12.60
N LYS A 285 34.33 22.88 11.73
CA LYS A 285 33.06 22.25 12.00
C LYS A 285 33.17 20.76 12.39
N ASP A 286 34.20 20.10 11.94
CA ASP A 286 34.40 18.66 12.10
C ASP A 286 35.75 18.30 12.75
N VAL A 287 35.94 17.03 13.08
CA VAL A 287 37.14 16.49 13.68
C VAL A 287 38.38 16.72 12.80
N ASN A 288 38.25 16.51 11.50
CA ASN A 288 39.37 16.68 10.56
C ASN A 288 39.83 18.12 10.48
N ASP A 289 38.91 19.09 10.43
CA ASP A 289 39.21 20.51 10.46
C ASP A 289 39.94 20.90 11.76
N TYR A 290 39.53 20.33 12.91
CA TYR A 290 40.17 20.57 14.19
C TYR A 290 41.61 20.07 14.25
N ILE A 291 41.85 18.86 13.78
CA ILE A 291 43.22 18.27 13.73
C ILE A 291 44.11 19.11 12.81
N ILE A 292 43.58 19.59 11.67
CA ILE A 292 44.31 20.43 10.74
C ILE A 292 44.71 21.75 11.36
N SER A 293 43.74 22.45 12.01
CA SER A 293 43.92 23.78 12.56
C SER A 293 44.69 23.82 13.85
N GLN A 294 44.78 22.70 14.61
CA GLN A 294 45.40 22.62 15.94
C GLN A 294 46.54 21.57 15.96
N PRO A 295 47.80 21.99 15.81
CA PRO A 295 48.91 21.04 15.83
C PRO A 295 49.02 20.18 17.06
N GLY A 296 48.59 20.71 18.26
CA GLY A 296 48.56 19.97 19.52
C GLY A 296 47.56 18.83 19.53
N MET A 297 46.57 18.80 18.63
CA MET A 297 45.58 17.73 18.48
C MET A 297 46.00 16.67 17.48
N ARG A 298 47.22 16.72 16.97
CA ARG A 298 47.80 15.67 16.08
C ARG A 298 48.43 14.54 16.85
N ASP A 299 48.28 14.53 18.16
CA ASP A 299 48.78 13.50 19.08
C ASP A 299 47.60 12.68 19.66
N LYS A 300 47.81 11.35 19.73
CA LYS A 300 46.86 10.40 20.30
C LYS A 300 46.49 10.72 21.74
N GLU A 301 47.51 11.02 22.54
CA GLU A 301 47.35 11.25 23.98
C GLU A 301 46.52 12.53 24.28
N ALA A 302 46.59 13.54 23.41
CA ALA A 302 45.77 14.73 23.51
C ALA A 302 44.25 14.41 23.41
N TRP A 303 43.86 13.54 22.47
CA TRP A 303 42.48 13.10 22.30
C TRP A 303 42.01 12.23 23.48
N LEU A 304 42.85 11.30 23.93
CA LEU A 304 42.56 10.46 25.09
C LEU A 304 42.42 11.30 26.38
N SER A 305 43.30 12.29 26.57
CA SER A 305 43.20 13.21 27.67
C SER A 305 41.97 14.07 27.62
N TRP A 306 41.56 14.55 26.42
CA TRP A 306 40.31 15.28 26.27
C TRP A 306 39.11 14.41 26.59
N ALA A 307 39.06 13.21 26.01
CA ALA A 307 38.00 12.25 26.30
C ALA A 307 37.92 11.84 27.77
N SER A 308 39.06 11.71 28.45
CA SER A 308 39.10 11.36 29.87
C SER A 308 38.52 12.47 30.75
N LYS A 309 38.80 13.75 30.43
CA LYS A 309 38.29 14.95 31.14
C LYS A 309 36.84 15.28 30.82
N THR A 310 36.28 14.72 29.74
CA THR A 310 34.86 14.92 29.40
C THR A 310 34.00 14.02 30.27
N GLU A 311 33.01 14.64 30.93
CA GLU A 311 32.05 13.89 31.76
C GLU A 311 31.19 12.97 30.86
N PRO A 312 30.83 11.78 31.33
CA PRO A 312 29.83 10.95 30.66
C PRO A 312 28.53 11.75 30.49
N LEU A 313 27.84 11.52 29.35
CA LEU A 313 26.52 12.07 29.16
C LEU A 313 25.60 11.47 30.22
N VAL A 314 25.19 12.24 31.20
CA VAL A 314 24.21 11.86 32.23
C VAL A 314 22.87 12.44 31.80
N THR A 315 21.85 11.60 31.75
CA THR A 315 20.46 12.08 31.57
C THR A 315 20.05 12.88 32.79
N ASN A 316 19.46 14.03 32.59
CA ASN A 316 18.95 14.88 33.64
C ASN A 316 17.88 14.09 34.43
N PRO A 317 17.93 13.96 35.76
CA PRO A 317 16.95 13.22 36.56
C PRO A 317 15.49 13.64 36.34
N ASP A 318 15.26 14.90 35.98
CA ASP A 318 13.93 15.44 35.69
C ASP A 318 13.38 15.07 34.26
N GLU A 319 14.23 14.57 33.38
CA GLU A 319 13.81 13.96 32.11
C GLU A 319 13.51 12.45 32.24
N LEU A 320 13.76 11.86 33.41
CA LEU A 320 13.70 10.44 33.72
C LEU A 320 12.34 9.94 34.22
N VAL A 321 11.25 10.66 34.02
CA VAL A 321 9.88 10.13 34.24
C VAL A 321 9.35 9.36 33.03
N LEU A 322 10.09 9.31 31.94
CA LEU A 322 9.85 8.38 30.86
C LEU A 322 10.73 7.16 31.05
N VAL A 323 10.12 5.99 31.22
CA VAL A 323 10.77 4.68 31.14
C VAL A 323 11.80 4.72 30.01
N PRO A 324 13.09 4.34 30.25
CA PRO A 324 14.11 4.45 29.22
C PRO A 324 13.67 3.78 27.93
N GLU A 325 13.75 4.46 26.79
CA GLU A 325 13.40 3.90 25.48
C GLU A 325 14.18 2.58 25.19
N SER A 326 15.26 2.38 25.88
CA SER A 326 16.12 1.18 25.81
C SER A 326 15.50 -0.10 26.38
N GLU A 327 14.44 0.00 27.18
CA GLU A 327 13.68 -1.15 27.67
C GLU A 327 12.55 -1.53 26.71
N ILE A 328 12.23 -0.69 25.71
CA ILE A 328 11.16 -0.95 24.74
C ILE A 328 11.78 -1.48 23.46
N VAL A 329 11.39 -2.68 23.09
CA VAL A 329 11.85 -3.32 21.86
C VAL A 329 10.83 -3.13 20.74
N ASP A 330 11.29 -2.65 19.58
CA ASP A 330 10.45 -2.58 18.39
C ASP A 330 10.28 -3.97 17.79
N VAL A 331 9.04 -4.44 17.72
CA VAL A 331 8.71 -5.78 17.25
C VAL A 331 7.61 -5.68 16.19
N SER A 332 7.73 -6.44 15.11
CA SER A 332 6.64 -6.56 14.13
C SER A 332 5.47 -7.34 14.71
N LEU A 333 4.24 -7.02 14.30
CA LEU A 333 3.02 -7.62 14.90
C LEU A 333 2.94 -9.14 14.71
N ASP A 334 3.48 -9.68 13.61
CA ASP A 334 3.56 -11.12 13.34
C ASP A 334 4.51 -11.84 14.32
N GLN A 335 5.64 -11.23 14.65
CA GLN A 335 6.64 -11.77 15.58
C GLN A 335 6.34 -11.46 17.05
N ALA A 336 5.46 -10.49 17.31
CA ALA A 336 5.21 -9.97 18.65
C ALA A 336 4.62 -10.98 19.65
N SER A 337 4.18 -12.15 19.18
CA SER A 337 3.66 -13.24 20.06
C SER A 337 4.69 -14.28 20.46
N ASP A 338 5.95 -14.11 20.04
CA ASP A 338 7.01 -15.05 20.39
C ASP A 338 7.33 -14.99 21.88
N SER A 339 7.62 -16.16 22.47
CA SER A 339 7.84 -16.30 23.90
C SER A 339 9.02 -15.48 24.44
N GLU A 340 9.96 -15.10 23.59
CA GLU A 340 11.10 -14.25 23.95
C GLU A 340 10.69 -12.84 24.40
N TRP A 341 9.52 -12.37 23.96
CA TRP A 341 8.97 -11.04 24.31
C TRP A 341 8.10 -11.06 25.58
N CYS A 342 7.80 -12.24 26.11
CA CYS A 342 6.93 -12.39 27.26
C CYS A 342 7.51 -11.69 28.50
N GLY A 343 6.72 -10.81 29.12
CA GLY A 343 7.13 -9.99 30.25
C GLY A 343 8.00 -8.78 29.90
N ARG A 344 8.40 -8.61 28.63
CA ARG A 344 9.16 -7.46 28.16
C ARG A 344 8.22 -6.36 27.69
N ARG A 345 8.71 -5.12 27.76
CA ARG A 345 8.04 -3.99 27.19
C ARG A 345 8.37 -3.87 25.70
N ILE A 346 7.35 -3.91 24.87
CA ILE A 346 7.49 -3.91 23.42
C ILE A 346 6.76 -2.71 22.80
N ARG A 347 7.23 -2.33 21.63
CA ARG A 347 6.59 -1.34 20.77
C ARG A 347 6.17 -2.03 19.49
N VAL A 348 4.89 -1.90 19.14
CA VAL A 348 4.29 -2.57 17.97
C VAL A 348 3.52 -1.55 17.15
N MET A 349 3.69 -1.59 15.83
CA MET A 349 2.81 -0.86 14.91
C MET A 349 1.65 -1.73 14.51
N GLY A 350 0.42 -1.21 14.64
CA GLY A 350 -0.78 -1.95 14.30
C GLY A 350 -1.93 -1.06 13.88
N LEU A 351 -2.76 -1.59 12.98
CA LEU A 351 -4.03 -1.02 12.59
C LEU A 351 -5.13 -1.59 13.47
N VAL A 352 -5.95 -0.74 14.09
CA VAL A 352 -7.10 -1.15 14.90
C VAL A 352 -8.23 -1.58 13.96
N SER A 353 -8.32 -2.87 13.67
CA SER A 353 -9.36 -3.43 12.80
C SER A 353 -10.70 -3.60 13.51
N GLY A 354 -10.69 -3.68 14.84
CA GLY A 354 -11.89 -3.80 15.66
C GLY A 354 -11.65 -3.38 17.10
N LYS A 355 -12.72 -2.95 17.77
CA LYS A 355 -12.72 -2.63 19.20
C LYS A 355 -14.04 -3.04 19.84
N ASP A 356 -14.01 -3.31 21.14
CA ASP A 356 -15.24 -3.52 21.91
C ASP A 356 -15.99 -2.19 22.06
N TYR A 357 -17.32 -2.24 22.02
CA TYR A 357 -18.15 -1.04 22.12
C TYR A 357 -18.07 -0.39 23.51
N ASN A 358 -18.13 -1.23 24.55
CA ASN A 358 -18.04 -0.80 25.93
C ASN A 358 -16.67 -1.13 26.51
N PRO A 359 -15.90 -0.14 26.99
CA PRO A 359 -14.68 -0.40 27.72
C PRO A 359 -14.98 -1.04 29.08
N TYR A 360 -14.06 -1.86 29.57
CA TYR A 360 -14.09 -2.34 30.93
C TYR A 360 -13.73 -1.20 31.90
N LEU A 361 -14.39 -1.16 33.02
CA LEU A 361 -14.09 -0.24 34.13
C LEU A 361 -13.45 -1.03 35.26
N LEU A 362 -12.13 -0.92 35.39
CA LEU A 362 -11.34 -1.66 36.38
C LEU A 362 -10.99 -0.79 37.57
N THR A 363 -11.01 -1.36 38.77
CA THR A 363 -10.66 -0.65 39.98
C THR A 363 -9.16 -0.37 40.02
N GLN A 364 -8.78 0.88 40.23
CA GLN A 364 -7.41 1.33 40.45
C GLN A 364 -7.13 1.50 41.93
N LYS A 365 -7.91 2.37 42.63
CA LYS A 365 -7.81 2.56 44.07
C LYS A 365 -9.01 1.97 44.79
N PHE A 366 -8.75 1.32 45.89
CA PHE A 366 -9.79 0.71 46.72
C PHE A 366 -9.41 0.74 48.19
N ARG A 367 -10.42 0.83 49.03
CA ARG A 367 -10.33 0.81 50.49
C ARG A 367 -10.74 -0.56 50.99
N ILE A 368 -9.96 -1.11 51.88
CA ILE A 368 -10.31 -2.34 52.62
C ILE A 368 -10.56 -1.93 54.03
N SER A 369 -11.74 -2.20 54.56
CA SER A 369 -12.15 -2.00 55.94
C SER A 369 -12.53 -3.33 56.59
N CYS A 370 -12.18 -3.53 57.85
CA CYS A 370 -12.50 -4.76 58.58
C CYS A 370 -12.68 -4.45 60.05
N GLU A 371 -13.72 -5.00 60.65
CA GLU A 371 -14.03 -4.88 62.10
C GLU A 371 -13.35 -5.99 62.90
N GLU A 372 -12.79 -7.01 62.25
CA GLU A 372 -12.14 -8.16 62.88
C GLU A 372 -10.64 -7.94 63.00
N SER A 373 -10.09 -8.19 64.21
CA SER A 373 -8.63 -8.17 64.47
C SER A 373 -8.01 -9.51 64.14
N CYS A 374 -7.45 -9.66 62.95
CA CYS A 374 -6.73 -10.87 62.55
C CYS A 374 -5.24 -10.65 62.71
N GLU A 375 -4.56 -11.58 63.37
CA GLU A 375 -3.09 -11.52 63.57
C GLU A 375 -2.33 -11.54 62.23
N GLY A 376 -1.42 -10.57 62.03
CA GLY A 376 -0.65 -10.35 60.82
C GLY A 376 -1.47 -9.84 59.59
N CYS A 377 -2.63 -9.28 59.81
CA CYS A 377 -3.43 -8.62 58.75
C CYS A 377 -3.06 -7.14 58.63
N PRO A 378 -2.71 -6.63 57.42
CA PRO A 378 -2.31 -5.24 57.21
C PRO A 378 -3.37 -4.19 57.61
N ILE A 379 -4.64 -4.63 57.76
CA ILE A 379 -5.74 -3.77 58.16
C ILE A 379 -5.91 -3.71 59.66
N ALA A 380 -5.69 -4.83 60.35
CA ALA A 380 -5.75 -4.89 61.82
C ALA A 380 -4.61 -4.09 62.46
N GLU A 381 -3.52 -3.84 61.73
CA GLU A 381 -2.38 -3.02 62.18
C GLU A 381 -2.64 -1.52 61.93
N SER A 382 -3.75 -1.14 61.22
CA SER A 382 -4.13 0.26 60.98
C SER A 382 -4.95 0.80 62.13
N SER A 383 -4.57 1.96 62.68
CA SER A 383 -5.28 2.68 63.75
C SER A 383 -6.72 3.10 63.35
N GLU A 384 -7.03 3.17 62.08
CA GLU A 384 -8.27 3.63 61.52
C GLU A 384 -9.27 2.52 61.16
N GLY A 385 -8.86 1.20 61.27
CA GLY A 385 -9.66 0.07 60.88
C GLY A 385 -9.88 -0.08 59.38
N TYR A 386 -9.19 0.75 58.55
CA TYR A 386 -9.16 0.65 57.11
C TYR A 386 -7.79 1.00 56.55
N LYS A 387 -7.55 0.58 55.30
CA LYS A 387 -6.36 0.95 54.54
C LYS A 387 -6.68 1.07 53.05
N ASP A 388 -6.11 2.10 52.43
CA ASP A 388 -6.25 2.35 51.01
C ASP A 388 -5.12 1.65 50.23
N PHE A 389 -5.46 1.07 49.11
CA PHE A 389 -4.55 0.35 48.22
C PHE A 389 -4.71 0.84 46.79
N GLU A 390 -3.63 0.82 46.05
CA GLU A 390 -3.62 1.18 44.64
C GLU A 390 -3.03 0.05 43.80
N LEU A 391 -3.66 -0.24 42.67
CA LEU A 391 -3.15 -1.15 41.63
C LEU A 391 -2.50 -0.33 40.54
N GLU A 392 -1.28 -0.65 40.19
CA GLU A 392 -0.66 -0.10 39.00
C GLU A 392 -1.46 -0.50 37.76
N ARG A 393 -1.74 0.47 36.87
CA ARG A 393 -2.54 0.22 35.65
C ARG A 393 -1.88 -0.82 34.73
N THR A 394 -0.57 -0.88 34.72
CA THR A 394 0.26 -1.78 33.93
C THR A 394 0.49 -3.14 34.58
N ASP A 395 0.01 -3.35 35.82
CA ASP A 395 0.16 -4.62 36.52
C ASP A 395 -0.58 -5.74 35.77
N PRO A 396 0.11 -6.83 35.43
CA PRO A 396 -0.48 -8.00 34.76
C PRO A 396 -1.74 -8.56 35.42
N VAL A 397 -1.90 -8.35 36.72
CA VAL A 397 -3.07 -8.80 37.47
C VAL A 397 -4.36 -8.14 36.98
N VAL A 398 -4.28 -6.97 36.34
CA VAL A 398 -5.40 -6.25 35.76
C VAL A 398 -6.15 -7.14 34.74
N LEU A 399 -5.44 -7.92 33.95
CA LEU A 399 -6.05 -8.84 32.96
C LEU A 399 -6.90 -9.93 33.64
N ARG A 400 -6.62 -10.28 34.90
CA ARG A 400 -7.42 -11.25 35.67
C ARG A 400 -8.75 -10.70 36.15
N MET A 401 -8.92 -9.37 36.14
CA MET A 401 -10.16 -8.72 36.53
C MET A 401 -11.13 -8.55 35.36
N ILE A 402 -10.72 -8.87 34.14
CA ILE A 402 -11.53 -8.78 32.92
C ILE A 402 -12.31 -10.07 32.70
N ASP A 403 -13.57 -9.98 32.33
CA ASP A 403 -14.49 -11.11 32.05
C ASP A 403 -14.50 -12.19 33.15
N THR A 404 -14.50 -11.77 34.41
CA THR A 404 -14.44 -12.68 35.56
C THR A 404 -15.58 -12.39 36.58
N THR A 405 -15.73 -13.24 37.56
CA THR A 405 -16.72 -13.09 38.60
C THR A 405 -16.28 -12.09 39.66
N HIS A 406 -17.25 -11.47 40.35
CA HIS A 406 -16.97 -10.54 41.44
C HIS A 406 -16.07 -11.18 42.54
N GLU A 407 -16.21 -12.48 42.78
CA GLU A 407 -15.42 -13.19 43.76
C GLU A 407 -13.92 -13.27 43.38
N VAL A 408 -13.63 -13.45 42.07
CA VAL A 408 -12.23 -13.46 41.58
C VAL A 408 -11.64 -12.07 41.70
N VAL A 409 -12.40 -11.02 41.31
CA VAL A 409 -11.94 -9.62 41.47
C VAL A 409 -11.64 -9.35 42.96
N ARG A 410 -12.53 -9.73 43.87
CA ARG A 410 -12.32 -9.59 45.31
C ARG A 410 -11.04 -10.31 45.78
N ARG A 411 -10.79 -11.54 45.35
CA ARG A 411 -9.57 -12.30 45.72
C ARG A 411 -8.31 -11.61 45.20
N VAL A 412 -8.33 -11.10 43.99
CA VAL A 412 -7.19 -10.34 43.42
C VAL A 412 -6.89 -9.11 44.26
N MET A 413 -7.89 -8.36 44.67
CA MET A 413 -7.71 -7.16 45.49
C MET A 413 -7.14 -7.50 46.89
N LEU A 414 -7.69 -8.53 47.54
CA LEU A 414 -7.18 -9.00 48.84
C LEU A 414 -5.74 -9.52 48.76
N TYR A 415 -5.45 -10.27 47.71
CA TYR A 415 -4.09 -10.78 47.50
C TYR A 415 -3.07 -9.66 47.31
N LYS A 416 -3.39 -8.65 46.45
CA LYS A 416 -2.53 -7.50 46.23
C LYS A 416 -2.36 -6.59 47.47
N SER A 417 -3.32 -6.66 48.36
CA SER A 417 -3.24 -5.95 49.65
C SER A 417 -2.45 -6.71 50.73
N GLY A 418 -1.81 -7.83 50.37
CA GLY A 418 -1.03 -8.66 51.32
C GLY A 418 -1.85 -9.56 52.22
N ILE A 419 -3.18 -9.70 51.97
CA ILE A 419 -4.07 -10.49 52.80
C ILE A 419 -4.00 -11.97 52.36
N LYS A 420 -3.31 -12.79 53.12
CA LYS A 420 -3.02 -14.20 52.79
C LYS A 420 -4.23 -15.13 52.85
N LYS A 421 -5.18 -14.89 53.76
CA LYS A 421 -6.39 -15.72 53.97
C LYS A 421 -7.61 -15.21 53.21
N THR A 422 -7.50 -15.03 51.89
CA THR A 422 -8.52 -14.40 51.05
C THR A 422 -9.88 -15.12 51.03
N LYS A 423 -9.94 -16.43 51.26
CA LYS A 423 -11.19 -17.21 51.26
C LYS A 423 -12.05 -17.01 52.54
N VAL A 424 -11.43 -16.63 53.64
CA VAL A 424 -12.10 -16.53 54.96
C VAL A 424 -12.24 -15.07 55.38
N CYS A 425 -11.64 -14.13 54.65
CA CYS A 425 -11.65 -12.73 54.98
C CYS A 425 -13.04 -12.10 54.81
N LYS A 426 -13.57 -11.43 55.88
CA LYS A 426 -14.85 -10.76 55.89
C LYS A 426 -14.74 -9.26 55.59
N ALA A 427 -13.56 -8.78 55.24
CA ALA A 427 -13.34 -7.36 54.95
C ALA A 427 -14.25 -6.84 53.83
N LYS A 428 -14.71 -5.61 54.01
CA LYS A 428 -15.43 -4.87 52.97
C LYS A 428 -14.41 -4.19 52.05
N ILE A 429 -14.72 -4.14 50.75
CA ILE A 429 -13.88 -3.47 49.76
C ILE A 429 -14.72 -2.41 49.06
N ASP A 430 -14.36 -1.17 49.24
CA ASP A 430 -14.94 0.02 48.61
C ASP A 430 -14.04 0.50 47.48
N ARG A 431 -14.62 0.73 46.29
CA ARG A 431 -13.88 1.28 45.13
C ARG A 431 -13.79 2.78 45.24
N LEU A 432 -12.59 3.33 45.18
CA LEU A 432 -12.32 4.78 45.24
C LEU A 432 -12.11 5.37 43.85
N GLU A 433 -11.24 4.73 43.05
CA GLU A 433 -10.92 5.17 41.71
C GLU A 433 -10.92 3.96 40.73
N ALA A 434 -11.22 4.26 39.46
CA ALA A 434 -11.24 3.28 38.40
C ALA A 434 -10.64 3.84 37.11
N PHE A 435 -10.19 2.95 36.23
CA PHE A 435 -9.71 3.29 34.92
C PHE A 435 -10.32 2.39 33.83
N ASN A 436 -10.31 2.88 32.60
CA ASN A 436 -10.89 2.15 31.49
C ASN A 436 -9.85 1.29 30.77
N VAL A 437 -10.29 0.11 30.36
CA VAL A 437 -9.51 -0.78 29.50
C VAL A 437 -10.38 -1.16 28.31
N LEU A 438 -9.87 -0.94 27.11
CA LEU A 438 -10.53 -1.23 25.85
C LEU A 438 -9.92 -2.49 25.24
N ARG A 439 -10.74 -3.47 24.91
CA ARG A 439 -10.31 -4.62 24.13
C ARG A 439 -10.33 -4.28 22.66
N ILE A 440 -9.23 -4.52 21.96
CA ILE A 440 -9.03 -4.19 20.55
C ILE A 440 -8.52 -5.41 19.78
N VAL A 441 -8.63 -5.34 18.46
CA VAL A 441 -8.02 -6.28 17.54
C VAL A 441 -7.07 -5.51 16.64
N LEU A 442 -5.82 -5.92 16.63
CA LEU A 442 -4.78 -5.35 15.81
C LEU A 442 -4.49 -6.26 14.61
N ILE A 443 -4.28 -5.64 13.46
CA ILE A 443 -3.72 -6.27 12.27
C ILE A 443 -2.46 -5.50 11.86
N PRO A 444 -1.54 -6.12 11.11
CA PRO A 444 -0.38 -5.41 10.60
C PRO A 444 -0.80 -4.16 9.84
N THR A 445 -0.06 -3.09 9.99
CA THR A 445 -0.24 -1.93 9.11
C THR A 445 0.11 -2.35 7.69
N LEU A 446 -0.61 -1.85 6.70
CA LEU A 446 -0.38 -2.17 5.30
C LEU A 446 1.04 -1.77 4.83
N ASP A 447 1.71 -0.91 5.58
CA ASP A 447 3.07 -0.44 5.37
C ASP A 447 4.11 -1.20 6.21
N SER A 448 3.67 -2.19 7.01
CA SER A 448 4.56 -2.95 7.86
C SER A 448 5.34 -4.00 7.05
N GLN A 449 6.55 -4.31 7.53
CA GLN A 449 7.35 -5.41 6.98
C GLN A 449 6.84 -6.79 7.44
N ALA A 450 5.63 -6.87 7.99
CA ALA A 450 5.04 -8.13 8.42
C ALA A 450 4.87 -9.06 7.22
N LYS A 451 5.42 -10.27 7.34
CA LYS A 451 5.39 -11.28 6.29
C LYS A 451 4.05 -12.01 6.21
N GLU A 452 3.29 -11.98 7.30
CA GLU A 452 2.03 -12.68 7.43
C GLU A 452 0.92 -11.75 7.88
N TYR A 453 -0.27 -11.95 7.31
CA TYR A 453 -1.48 -11.27 7.76
C TYR A 453 -2.00 -11.95 9.03
N VAL A 454 -1.69 -11.38 10.17
CA VAL A 454 -2.11 -11.89 11.48
C VAL A 454 -3.07 -10.94 12.17
N SER A 455 -4.00 -11.49 12.93
CA SER A 455 -4.94 -10.72 13.76
C SER A 455 -4.64 -11.02 15.23
N LYS A 456 -4.30 -10.01 16.01
CA LYS A 456 -3.91 -10.16 17.42
C LYS A 456 -4.88 -9.43 18.34
N PRO A 457 -5.50 -10.12 19.31
CA PRO A 457 -6.27 -9.46 20.37
C PRO A 457 -5.32 -8.73 21.32
N ALA A 458 -5.74 -7.54 21.76
CA ALA A 458 -4.99 -6.72 22.69
C ALA A 458 -5.94 -5.97 23.64
N TYR A 459 -5.39 -5.52 24.77
CA TYR A 459 -6.04 -4.61 25.71
C TYR A 459 -5.29 -3.27 25.72
N TYR A 460 -6.03 -2.19 25.67
CA TYR A 460 -5.50 -0.83 25.74
C TYR A 460 -6.05 -0.10 26.95
N ILE A 461 -5.17 0.46 27.79
CA ILE A 461 -5.52 1.26 28.96
C ILE A 461 -5.97 2.64 28.48
N GLY A 462 -7.27 2.84 28.36
CA GLY A 462 -7.87 4.08 27.87
C GLY A 462 -9.15 3.85 27.07
N THR A 463 -9.73 4.92 26.54
CA THR A 463 -11.00 4.89 25.79
C THR A 463 -10.91 5.50 24.40
N LYS A 464 -9.86 6.27 24.12
CA LYS A 464 -9.76 7.12 22.93
C LYS A 464 -8.98 6.45 21.80
N LEU A 465 -9.50 5.35 21.28
CA LEU A 465 -9.01 4.75 20.05
C LEU A 465 -10.08 4.79 18.97
N LEU A 466 -9.67 5.17 17.77
CA LEU A 466 -10.52 5.13 16.58
C LEU A 466 -10.28 3.81 15.85
N SER A 467 -11.35 3.15 15.47
CA SER A 467 -11.27 2.00 14.58
C SER A 467 -10.79 2.44 13.20
N ASN A 468 -10.14 1.53 12.50
CA ASN A 468 -9.59 1.76 11.17
C ASN A 468 -8.51 2.87 11.13
N ARG A 469 -7.69 2.92 12.18
CA ARG A 469 -6.56 3.85 12.26
C ARG A 469 -5.32 3.14 12.78
N SER A 470 -4.18 3.50 12.22
CA SER A 470 -2.87 2.96 12.63
C SER A 470 -2.33 3.70 13.85
N TYR A 471 -1.77 2.93 14.76
CA TYR A 471 -1.13 3.42 15.97
C TYR A 471 0.18 2.70 16.22
N GLN A 472 1.09 3.42 16.83
CA GLN A 472 2.24 2.86 17.53
C GLN A 472 1.83 2.59 18.97
N PHE A 473 1.77 1.32 19.33
CA PHE A 473 1.42 0.87 20.69
C PHE A 473 2.67 0.53 21.47
N GLU A 474 2.68 0.88 22.76
CA GLU A 474 3.72 0.47 23.70
C GLU A 474 3.03 -0.22 24.88
N GLY A 475 3.62 -1.34 25.33
CA GLY A 475 3.09 -2.10 26.44
C GLY A 475 3.80 -3.45 26.62
N THR A 476 3.17 -4.37 27.30
CA THR A 476 3.77 -5.64 27.71
C THR A 476 3.01 -6.82 27.10
N LEU A 477 3.74 -7.80 26.62
CA LEU A 477 3.18 -9.11 26.22
C LEU A 477 3.10 -10.02 27.43
N LEU A 478 1.92 -10.62 27.64
CA LEU A 478 1.62 -11.46 28.78
C LEU A 478 0.84 -12.72 28.34
N PRO A 479 1.00 -13.86 29.02
CA PRO A 479 0.10 -14.97 28.81
C PRO A 479 -1.30 -14.65 29.39
N SER A 480 -2.35 -14.92 28.63
CA SER A 480 -3.72 -14.83 29.13
C SER A 480 -3.93 -15.77 30.32
N SER A 481 -4.62 -15.28 31.34
CA SER A 481 -4.90 -16.09 32.53
C SER A 481 -5.93 -17.19 32.28
N LYS A 482 -6.70 -17.11 31.18
CA LYS A 482 -7.76 -18.08 30.86
C LYS A 482 -7.25 -19.25 30.01
N ASP A 483 -6.54 -18.93 28.93
CA ASP A 483 -6.24 -19.84 27.84
C ASP A 483 -4.75 -19.88 27.46
N GLN A 484 -3.92 -19.12 28.18
CA GLN A 484 -2.46 -19.02 27.98
C GLN A 484 -2.05 -18.47 26.60
N HIS A 485 -3.00 -17.91 25.82
CA HIS A 485 -2.65 -17.22 24.59
C HIS A 485 -1.90 -15.91 24.85
N ALA A 486 -1.01 -15.57 23.95
CA ALA A 486 -0.29 -14.30 23.98
C ALA A 486 -1.28 -13.11 23.95
N THR A 487 -1.19 -12.26 24.95
CA THR A 487 -2.10 -11.11 25.12
C THR A 487 -1.29 -9.86 25.38
N PHE A 488 -1.59 -8.80 24.66
CA PHE A 488 -0.95 -7.52 24.82
C PHE A 488 -1.72 -6.64 25.79
N LEU A 489 -1.00 -5.99 26.70
CA LEU A 489 -1.51 -4.91 27.54
C LEU A 489 -0.76 -3.63 27.18
N PHE A 490 -1.39 -2.78 26.40
CA PHE A 490 -0.84 -1.50 25.97
C PHE A 490 -1.30 -0.36 26.87
N ASP A 491 -0.39 0.48 27.29
CA ASP A 491 -0.66 1.69 28.06
C ASP A 491 -0.50 2.97 27.21
N THR A 492 0.21 2.88 26.12
CA THR A 492 0.46 4.00 25.23
C THR A 492 -0.01 3.66 23.81
N ALA A 493 -0.69 4.61 23.17
CA ALA A 493 -1.07 4.52 21.77
C ALA A 493 -0.87 5.89 21.09
N ARG A 494 0.07 5.98 20.19
CA ARG A 494 0.34 7.20 19.42
C ARG A 494 -0.18 7.01 17.99
N PRO A 495 -1.07 7.88 17.48
CA PRO A 495 -1.56 7.78 16.13
C PRO A 495 -0.39 7.94 15.14
N ILE A 496 -0.34 7.07 14.15
CA ILE A 496 0.62 7.14 13.06
C ILE A 496 -0.12 7.71 11.86
N GLN A 497 0.46 8.73 11.23
CA GLN A 497 0.02 9.16 9.90
C GLN A 497 0.39 8.07 8.90
N SER A 498 -0.54 7.75 7.98
CA SER A 498 -0.24 6.77 6.94
C SER A 498 0.85 7.30 6.02
N ASP A 499 1.72 6.42 5.51
CA ASP A 499 2.76 6.79 4.54
C ASP A 499 2.17 7.47 3.30
N VAL A 500 0.88 7.19 3.00
CA VAL A 500 0.15 7.87 1.92
C VAL A 500 -0.04 9.36 2.21
N GLU A 501 -0.31 9.76 3.46
CA GLU A 501 -0.58 11.16 3.82
C GLU A 501 0.69 12.00 3.94
N THR A 502 1.80 11.37 4.32
CA THR A 502 3.09 12.01 4.55
C THR A 502 4.06 11.85 3.39
N PHE A 503 3.63 11.22 2.30
CA PHE A 503 4.52 10.91 1.19
C PHE A 503 4.95 12.17 0.43
N GLU A 504 6.26 12.35 0.33
CA GLU A 504 6.90 13.39 -0.44
C GLU A 504 7.91 12.81 -1.43
N LEU A 505 7.95 13.38 -2.62
CA LEU A 505 8.93 12.98 -3.64
C LEU A 505 10.29 13.60 -3.33
N SER A 506 11.33 12.79 -3.40
CA SER A 506 12.70 13.33 -3.42
C SER A 506 13.00 14.03 -4.76
N ASP A 507 13.91 15.02 -4.74
CA ASP A 507 14.39 15.74 -5.95
C ASP A 507 14.79 14.78 -7.08
N LYS A 508 15.37 13.63 -6.72
CA LYS A 508 15.81 12.61 -7.67
C LYS A 508 14.64 11.91 -8.34
N GLN A 509 13.58 11.60 -7.55
CA GLN A 509 12.36 11.02 -8.08
C GLN A 509 11.64 12.01 -8.98
N CYS A 510 11.48 13.28 -8.56
CA CYS A 510 10.87 14.34 -9.37
C CYS A 510 11.50 14.44 -10.76
N LYS A 511 12.84 14.48 -10.85
CA LYS A 511 13.56 14.53 -12.12
C LYS A 511 13.34 13.29 -12.99
N ARG A 512 13.23 12.11 -12.39
CA ARG A 512 12.99 10.87 -13.13
C ARG A 512 11.52 10.75 -13.57
N LEU A 513 10.56 11.25 -12.80
CA LEU A 513 9.14 11.23 -13.12
C LEU A 513 8.79 12.08 -14.34
N ILE A 514 9.61 13.04 -14.73
CA ILE A 514 9.44 13.82 -15.98
C ILE A 514 9.37 12.90 -17.21
N HIS A 515 9.92 11.69 -17.17
CA HIS A 515 9.81 10.72 -18.26
C HIS A 515 8.38 10.24 -18.51
N PHE A 516 7.49 10.37 -17.54
CA PHE A 516 6.06 10.05 -17.71
C PHE A 516 5.31 11.12 -18.51
N ARG A 517 5.85 12.34 -18.61
CA ARG A 517 5.22 13.43 -19.39
C ARG A 517 5.26 13.13 -20.89
N PRO A 518 4.21 13.43 -21.64
CA PRO A 518 4.26 13.38 -23.11
C PRO A 518 5.19 14.49 -23.63
N LYS A 519 6.20 14.12 -24.45
CA LYS A 519 7.13 15.12 -25.03
C LYS A 519 6.64 15.64 -26.38
N ARG A 520 6.32 14.73 -27.29
CA ARG A 520 5.84 14.99 -28.66
C ARG A 520 4.58 14.18 -28.98
N LEU A 521 4.10 13.38 -28.06
CA LEU A 521 2.92 12.55 -28.21
C LEU A 521 1.72 13.25 -27.60
N SER A 522 0.51 12.92 -28.04
CA SER A 522 -0.70 13.25 -27.29
C SER A 522 -0.72 12.46 -25.96
N HIS A 523 -1.51 12.91 -24.97
CA HIS A 523 -1.67 12.18 -23.71
C HIS A 523 -2.22 10.77 -23.96
N LEU A 524 -3.15 10.59 -24.88
CA LEU A 524 -3.68 9.28 -25.25
C LEU A 524 -2.59 8.36 -25.81
N ALA A 525 -1.80 8.85 -26.76
CA ALA A 525 -0.68 8.08 -27.32
C ALA A 525 0.39 7.75 -26.27
N LYS A 526 0.59 8.65 -25.29
CA LYS A 526 1.48 8.40 -24.16
C LYS A 526 0.96 7.28 -23.27
N LEU A 527 -0.34 7.29 -22.94
CA LEU A 527 -0.96 6.21 -22.15
C LEU A 527 -0.89 4.88 -22.89
N GLN A 528 -1.13 4.86 -24.21
CA GLN A 528 -0.98 3.66 -25.05
C GLN A 528 0.46 3.14 -25.00
N SER A 529 1.46 4.03 -25.18
CA SER A 529 2.88 3.64 -25.09
C SER A 529 3.26 3.05 -23.72
N ILE A 530 2.65 3.55 -22.64
CA ILE A 530 2.86 2.99 -21.30
C ILE A 530 2.16 1.64 -21.17
N ALA A 531 0.94 1.50 -21.67
CA ALA A 531 0.20 0.23 -21.71
C ALA A 531 0.95 -0.84 -22.51
N ASP A 532 1.53 -0.49 -23.65
CA ASP A 532 2.37 -1.39 -24.43
C ASP A 532 3.60 -1.84 -23.63
N TRP A 533 4.26 -0.91 -22.95
CA TRP A 533 5.36 -1.28 -22.05
C TRP A 533 4.90 -2.21 -20.92
N GLN A 534 3.76 -1.94 -20.27
CA GLN A 534 3.19 -2.81 -19.23
C GLN A 534 2.87 -4.21 -19.79
N SER A 535 2.31 -4.27 -21.00
CA SER A 535 2.01 -5.51 -21.70
C SER A 535 3.27 -6.37 -21.90
N PHE A 536 4.35 -5.78 -22.40
CA PHE A 536 5.58 -6.52 -22.70
C PHE A 536 6.44 -6.78 -21.46
N ALA A 537 6.58 -5.81 -20.57
CA ALA A 537 7.49 -5.91 -19.43
C ALA A 537 6.89 -6.65 -18.22
N ILE A 538 5.59 -6.47 -17.95
CA ILE A 538 4.97 -6.90 -16.71
C ILE A 538 3.99 -8.06 -16.92
N THR A 539 2.96 -7.85 -17.74
CA THR A 539 1.80 -8.76 -17.79
C THR A 539 1.86 -9.85 -18.84
N LYS A 540 2.61 -9.64 -19.91
CA LYS A 540 2.64 -10.50 -21.10
C LYS A 540 1.27 -10.66 -21.80
N ILE A 541 0.32 -9.78 -21.52
CA ILE A 541 -0.97 -9.69 -22.18
C ILE A 541 -0.89 -8.61 -23.24
N ILE A 542 -0.78 -9.01 -24.49
CA ILE A 542 -0.63 -8.10 -25.65
C ILE A 542 -1.97 -7.70 -26.24
N ASN A 543 -1.98 -6.62 -27.04
CA ASN A 543 -3.15 -6.11 -27.78
C ASN A 543 -4.37 -5.73 -26.91
N ARG A 544 -4.11 -5.39 -25.62
CA ARG A 544 -5.12 -4.95 -24.65
C ARG A 544 -4.72 -3.63 -23.98
N PRO A 545 -4.40 -2.59 -24.73
CA PRO A 545 -4.03 -1.30 -24.11
C PRO A 545 -5.18 -0.69 -23.31
N ASP A 546 -6.43 -0.92 -23.70
CA ASP A 546 -7.64 -0.50 -23.00
C ASP A 546 -7.70 -1.04 -21.56
N LEU A 547 -7.44 -2.34 -21.39
CA LEU A 547 -7.43 -3.00 -20.09
C LEU A 547 -6.32 -2.46 -19.20
N HIS A 548 -5.10 -2.30 -19.74
CA HIS A 548 -3.97 -1.75 -18.98
C HIS A 548 -4.22 -0.30 -18.56
N ILE A 549 -4.74 0.54 -19.47
CA ILE A 549 -5.06 1.94 -19.18
C ILE A 549 -6.14 2.03 -18.11
N ALA A 550 -7.22 1.24 -18.20
CA ALA A 550 -8.30 1.28 -17.22
C ALA A 550 -7.79 0.95 -15.81
N VAL A 551 -7.03 -0.15 -15.67
CA VAL A 551 -6.45 -0.56 -14.38
C VAL A 551 -5.44 0.49 -13.87
N ASP A 552 -4.56 0.97 -14.74
CA ASP A 552 -3.51 1.93 -14.39
C ASP A 552 -4.09 3.28 -13.94
N LEU A 553 -5.16 3.76 -14.57
CA LEU A 553 -5.87 4.99 -14.15
C LEU A 553 -6.53 4.86 -12.78
N ALA A 554 -7.03 3.67 -12.40
CA ALA A 554 -7.54 3.45 -11.05
C ALA A 554 -6.45 3.71 -10.00
N PHE A 555 -5.24 3.18 -10.21
CA PHE A 555 -4.09 3.42 -9.32
C PHE A 555 -3.71 4.90 -9.24
N HIS A 556 -3.83 5.66 -10.33
CA HIS A 556 -3.42 7.07 -10.37
C HIS A 556 -4.56 8.05 -10.05
N SER A 557 -5.75 7.57 -9.66
CA SER A 557 -6.85 8.43 -9.27
C SER A 557 -6.58 9.14 -7.94
N VAL A 558 -7.04 10.38 -7.81
CA VAL A 558 -6.82 11.24 -6.64
C VAL A 558 -7.91 11.06 -5.59
N ALA A 559 -7.67 11.50 -4.35
CA ALA A 559 -8.61 11.29 -3.25
C ALA A 559 -9.86 12.17 -3.35
N ALA A 560 -9.69 13.47 -3.43
CA ALA A 560 -10.75 14.47 -3.52
C ALA A 560 -10.21 15.73 -4.20
N PHE A 561 -11.08 16.58 -4.74
CA PHE A 561 -10.67 17.81 -5.41
C PHE A 561 -11.81 18.83 -5.51
N TRP A 562 -11.46 20.05 -5.84
CA TRP A 562 -12.41 21.10 -6.20
C TRP A 562 -12.57 21.19 -7.72
N PHE A 563 -13.80 21.11 -8.20
CA PHE A 563 -14.11 21.25 -9.61
C PHE A 563 -15.23 22.29 -9.83
N ASN A 564 -14.95 23.34 -10.58
CA ASN A 564 -15.90 24.42 -10.86
C ASN A 564 -16.60 24.95 -9.59
N LYS A 565 -15.81 25.21 -8.53
CA LYS A 565 -16.24 25.67 -7.19
C LYS A 565 -17.06 24.65 -6.39
N GLU A 566 -17.26 23.45 -6.89
CA GLU A 566 -17.95 22.37 -6.20
C GLU A 566 -16.94 21.38 -5.63
N PHE A 567 -17.10 20.99 -4.38
CA PHE A 567 -16.22 20.02 -3.75
C PHE A 567 -16.61 18.59 -4.14
N VAL A 568 -15.68 17.84 -4.70
CA VAL A 568 -15.83 16.42 -5.03
C VAL A 568 -15.15 15.59 -3.93
N PRO A 569 -15.89 15.08 -2.93
CA PRO A 569 -15.31 14.43 -1.76
C PRO A 569 -14.69 13.07 -2.10
N ARG A 570 -15.08 12.48 -3.24
CA ARG A 570 -14.57 11.21 -3.74
C ARG A 570 -14.10 11.36 -5.18
N GLY A 571 -12.83 11.72 -5.34
CA GLY A 571 -12.15 11.80 -6.64
C GLY A 571 -11.61 10.44 -7.14
N MET A 572 -11.68 9.43 -6.29
CA MET A 572 -11.24 8.05 -6.58
C MET A 572 -12.14 7.40 -7.63
N LEU A 573 -11.51 6.68 -8.56
CA LEU A 573 -12.24 5.96 -9.61
C LEU A 573 -12.81 4.64 -9.09
N ASP A 574 -14.07 4.39 -9.44
CA ASP A 574 -14.79 3.14 -9.28
C ASP A 574 -14.95 2.52 -10.68
N ILE A 575 -14.18 1.47 -10.96
CA ILE A 575 -14.03 0.91 -12.32
C ILE A 575 -14.59 -0.50 -12.38
N LEU A 576 -15.46 -0.76 -13.35
CA LEU A 576 -15.94 -2.11 -13.67
C LEU A 576 -15.29 -2.60 -14.97
N ILE A 577 -14.68 -3.78 -14.91
CA ILE A 577 -14.15 -4.49 -16.06
C ILE A 577 -14.94 -5.81 -16.20
N LEU A 578 -15.82 -5.83 -17.18
CA LEU A 578 -16.75 -6.94 -17.42
C LEU A 578 -16.37 -7.65 -18.72
N GLY A 579 -16.31 -8.96 -18.70
CA GLY A 579 -16.03 -9.68 -19.96
C GLY A 579 -15.84 -11.16 -19.80
N ASP A 580 -15.51 -11.80 -20.91
CA ASP A 580 -15.38 -13.26 -21.01
C ASP A 580 -14.28 -13.81 -20.09
N THR A 581 -14.41 -15.10 -19.76
CA THR A 581 -13.37 -15.83 -19.04
C THR A 581 -12.07 -15.90 -19.86
N LYS A 582 -10.93 -15.90 -19.18
CA LYS A 582 -9.58 -16.01 -19.78
C LYS A 582 -9.18 -14.83 -20.69
N CYS A 583 -9.83 -13.68 -20.61
CA CYS A 583 -9.44 -12.45 -21.32
C CYS A 583 -8.35 -11.62 -20.62
N GLY A 584 -7.71 -12.15 -19.58
CA GLY A 584 -6.59 -11.48 -18.90
C GLY A 584 -6.98 -10.44 -17.84
N LYS A 585 -8.29 -10.23 -17.56
CA LYS A 585 -8.76 -9.19 -16.61
C LYS A 585 -8.07 -9.28 -15.24
N GLY A 586 -8.26 -10.42 -14.54
CA GLY A 586 -7.67 -10.64 -13.21
C GLY A 586 -6.15 -10.65 -13.26
N TYR A 587 -5.58 -11.27 -14.29
CA TYR A 587 -4.14 -11.38 -14.45
C TYR A 587 -3.45 -10.02 -14.61
N VAL A 588 -4.00 -9.11 -15.44
CA VAL A 588 -3.45 -7.74 -15.60
C VAL A 588 -3.56 -6.96 -14.30
N ALA A 589 -4.70 -6.99 -13.65
CA ALA A 589 -4.92 -6.26 -12.40
C ALA A 589 -3.98 -6.76 -11.28
N GLU A 590 -3.84 -8.08 -11.11
CA GLU A 590 -2.95 -8.71 -10.14
C GLU A 590 -1.47 -8.39 -10.42
N ARG A 591 -1.02 -8.52 -11.68
CA ARG A 591 0.38 -8.27 -12.03
C ARG A 591 0.77 -6.81 -11.86
N LEU A 592 -0.11 -5.88 -12.22
CA LEU A 592 0.14 -4.45 -11.99
C LEU A 592 0.13 -4.12 -10.50
N SER A 593 -0.80 -4.66 -9.71
CA SER A 593 -0.82 -4.52 -8.25
C SER A 593 0.49 -5.01 -7.62
N LYS A 594 0.95 -6.22 -7.98
CA LYS A 594 2.23 -6.76 -7.51
C LYS A 594 3.43 -5.93 -7.94
N TYR A 595 3.43 -5.43 -9.17
CA TYR A 595 4.53 -4.59 -9.69
C TYR A 595 4.62 -3.26 -8.94
N TYR A 596 3.48 -2.65 -8.64
CA TYR A 596 3.42 -1.39 -7.88
C TYR A 596 3.61 -1.60 -6.37
N GLY A 597 3.45 -2.83 -5.88
CA GLY A 597 3.45 -3.13 -4.46
C GLY A 597 2.30 -2.45 -3.70
N LEU A 598 1.18 -2.21 -4.38
CA LEU A 598 0.02 -1.49 -3.87
C LEU A 598 -1.27 -2.20 -4.28
N GLY A 599 -2.29 -2.09 -3.42
CA GLY A 599 -3.62 -2.66 -3.67
C GLY A 599 -3.79 -4.08 -3.15
N ASP A 600 -4.96 -4.35 -2.57
CA ASP A 600 -5.38 -5.65 -2.07
C ASP A 600 -6.39 -6.29 -3.01
N ILE A 601 -6.38 -7.62 -3.09
CA ILE A 601 -7.25 -8.39 -3.96
C ILE A 601 -8.18 -9.26 -3.11
N ALA A 602 -9.48 -9.17 -3.39
CA ALA A 602 -10.51 -10.01 -2.81
C ALA A 602 -11.24 -10.80 -3.90
N SER A 603 -11.53 -12.08 -3.66
CA SER A 603 -12.39 -12.86 -4.54
C SER A 603 -13.84 -12.77 -4.07
N GLY A 604 -14.76 -12.40 -4.97
CA GLY A 604 -16.20 -12.34 -4.70
C GLY A 604 -16.79 -13.67 -4.28
N ASP A 605 -16.22 -14.79 -4.71
CA ASP A 605 -16.67 -16.14 -4.33
C ASP A 605 -16.45 -16.45 -2.84
N ASN A 606 -15.36 -15.91 -2.26
CA ASN A 606 -14.93 -16.19 -0.90
C ASN A 606 -15.20 -15.04 0.07
N CYS A 607 -15.68 -13.90 -0.43
CA CYS A 607 -15.92 -12.72 0.38
C CYS A 607 -17.38 -12.61 0.83
N SER A 608 -17.61 -12.64 2.15
CA SER A 608 -18.89 -12.20 2.71
C SER A 608 -18.95 -10.67 2.78
N PHE A 609 -20.16 -10.10 2.85
CA PHE A 609 -20.34 -8.67 3.10
C PHE A 609 -19.60 -8.21 4.37
N ALA A 610 -19.60 -9.05 5.41
CA ALA A 610 -18.85 -8.76 6.64
C ALA A 610 -17.33 -8.73 6.42
N GLY A 611 -16.81 -9.57 5.53
CA GLY A 611 -15.39 -9.55 5.15
C GLY A 611 -15.01 -8.32 4.32
N LEU A 612 -15.91 -7.84 3.46
CA LEU A 612 -15.67 -6.65 2.63
C LEU A 612 -15.87 -5.33 3.40
N VAL A 613 -16.93 -5.21 4.17
CA VAL A 613 -17.34 -3.94 4.82
C VAL A 613 -17.10 -3.98 6.32
N GLY A 614 -17.52 -5.08 6.94
CA GLY A 614 -17.42 -5.24 8.37
C GLY A 614 -18.67 -5.88 8.97
N GLY A 615 -18.55 -6.26 10.22
CA GLY A 615 -19.62 -6.93 10.96
C GLY A 615 -19.58 -6.70 12.45
N LEU A 616 -20.68 -7.07 13.10
CA LEU A 616 -20.82 -7.10 14.55
C LEU A 616 -20.64 -8.53 15.01
N GLN A 617 -19.77 -8.75 15.97
CA GLN A 617 -19.52 -10.02 16.63
C GLN A 617 -19.95 -9.89 18.10
N GLN A 618 -20.73 -10.84 18.59
CA GLN A 618 -21.04 -10.93 20.01
C GLN A 618 -19.96 -11.79 20.69
N LEU A 619 -19.32 -11.21 21.69
CA LEU A 619 -18.29 -11.88 22.50
C LEU A 619 -18.77 -11.84 23.95
N THR A 620 -19.22 -13.00 24.47
CA THR A 620 -19.76 -13.13 25.82
C THR A 620 -20.83 -12.07 26.14
N ASN A 621 -20.47 -10.97 26.79
CA ASN A 621 -21.38 -9.88 27.17
C ASN A 621 -21.12 -8.57 26.40
N ASN A 622 -20.18 -8.53 25.47
CA ASN A 622 -19.84 -7.32 24.71
C ASN A 622 -20.00 -7.51 23.21
N TRP A 623 -20.35 -6.41 22.55
CA TRP A 623 -20.39 -6.34 21.10
C TRP A 623 -19.11 -5.72 20.57
N ARG A 624 -18.57 -6.32 19.51
CA ARG A 624 -17.39 -5.82 18.80
C ARG A 624 -17.76 -5.49 17.38
N VAL A 625 -17.33 -4.33 16.94
CA VAL A 625 -17.28 -3.95 15.53
C VAL A 625 -15.95 -4.35 14.94
N SER A 626 -15.98 -5.08 13.83
CA SER A 626 -14.79 -5.45 13.06
C SER A 626 -14.98 -4.93 11.65
N TRP A 627 -14.06 -4.09 11.19
CA TRP A 627 -14.11 -3.54 9.84
C TRP A 627 -13.50 -4.52 8.83
N GLY A 628 -14.07 -4.52 7.62
CA GLY A 628 -13.64 -5.39 6.53
C GLY A 628 -12.61 -4.73 5.61
N LEU A 629 -12.30 -5.42 4.51
CA LEU A 629 -11.21 -5.07 3.59
C LEU A 629 -11.32 -3.66 3.00
N ILE A 630 -12.52 -3.22 2.62
CA ILE A 630 -12.70 -1.91 1.97
C ILE A 630 -12.42 -0.75 2.95
N PRO A 631 -13.01 -0.69 4.14
CA PRO A 631 -12.65 0.34 5.11
C PRO A 631 -11.19 0.29 5.54
N LEU A 632 -10.62 -0.91 5.73
CA LEU A 632 -9.21 -1.06 6.12
C LEU A 632 -8.24 -0.53 5.05
N ASN A 633 -8.66 -0.50 3.79
CA ASN A 633 -7.94 0.11 2.67
C ASN A 633 -8.34 1.58 2.40
N HIS A 634 -8.72 2.32 3.44
CA HIS A 634 -9.01 3.74 3.31
C HIS A 634 -7.85 4.49 2.62
N LYS A 635 -8.15 5.31 1.61
CA LYS A 635 -7.21 6.02 0.72
C LYS A 635 -6.33 5.12 -0.18
N ARG A 636 -6.51 3.80 -0.13
CA ARG A 636 -5.79 2.80 -0.93
C ARG A 636 -6.67 2.23 -2.03
N LEU A 637 -6.36 1.05 -2.53
CA LEU A 637 -7.05 0.40 -3.63
C LEU A 637 -7.41 -1.05 -3.28
N VAL A 638 -8.61 -1.45 -3.66
CA VAL A 638 -9.09 -2.84 -3.55
C VAL A 638 -9.55 -3.31 -4.93
N ILE A 639 -9.12 -4.50 -5.30
CA ILE A 639 -9.57 -5.22 -6.49
C ILE A 639 -10.54 -6.30 -6.04
N ILE A 640 -11.78 -6.27 -6.53
CA ILE A 640 -12.79 -7.30 -6.28
C ILE A 640 -12.86 -8.16 -7.53
N ASP A 641 -12.27 -9.33 -7.49
CA ASP A 641 -12.37 -10.30 -8.60
C ASP A 641 -13.60 -11.16 -8.45
N GLU A 642 -14.11 -11.70 -9.56
CA GLU A 642 -15.31 -12.53 -9.63
C GLU A 642 -16.55 -11.88 -8.98
N ALA A 643 -16.76 -10.58 -9.26
CA ALA A 643 -17.89 -9.83 -8.72
C ALA A 643 -19.27 -10.40 -9.12
N SER A 644 -19.35 -11.24 -10.16
CA SER A 644 -20.57 -11.98 -10.55
C SER A 644 -21.11 -12.91 -9.46
N SER A 645 -20.23 -13.38 -8.57
CA SER A 645 -20.61 -14.25 -7.45
C SER A 645 -21.27 -13.49 -6.29
N MET A 646 -21.10 -12.17 -6.23
CA MET A 646 -21.77 -11.34 -5.25
C MET A 646 -23.25 -11.15 -5.60
N SER A 647 -24.13 -11.17 -4.61
CA SER A 647 -25.54 -10.87 -4.84
C SER A 647 -25.75 -9.40 -5.22
N GLU A 648 -26.78 -9.10 -6.01
CA GLU A 648 -27.16 -7.71 -6.32
C GLU A 648 -27.42 -6.89 -5.05
N LYS A 649 -27.96 -7.54 -4.01
CA LYS A 649 -28.20 -6.92 -2.71
C LYS A 649 -26.89 -6.52 -2.01
N ASP A 650 -25.84 -7.32 -2.13
CA ASP A 650 -24.55 -6.99 -1.53
C ASP A 650 -23.85 -5.87 -2.29
N ILE A 651 -23.97 -5.85 -3.62
CA ILE A 651 -23.49 -4.72 -4.45
C ILE A 651 -24.23 -3.43 -4.05
N ALA A 652 -25.56 -3.48 -3.92
CA ALA A 652 -26.37 -2.35 -3.52
C ALA A 652 -26.05 -1.83 -2.10
N ARG A 653 -25.70 -2.72 -1.17
CA ARG A 653 -25.27 -2.35 0.18
C ARG A 653 -23.94 -1.59 0.23
N LEU A 654 -23.11 -1.69 -0.79
CA LEU A 654 -21.88 -0.91 -0.95
C LEU A 654 -22.16 0.52 -1.46
N SER A 655 -23.39 0.83 -1.77
CA SER A 655 -23.83 2.10 -2.36
C SER A 655 -23.30 3.33 -1.62
N ARG A 656 -23.40 3.36 -0.29
CA ARG A 656 -22.94 4.48 0.53
C ARG A 656 -21.40 4.61 0.55
N ILE A 657 -20.68 3.51 0.54
CA ILE A 657 -19.21 3.52 0.42
C ILE A 657 -18.82 4.09 -0.93
N ARG A 658 -19.52 3.69 -2.00
CA ARG A 658 -19.25 4.12 -3.37
C ARG A 658 -19.61 5.59 -3.63
N SER A 659 -20.62 6.12 -2.96
CA SER A 659 -21.04 7.53 -3.10
C SER A 659 -20.36 8.48 -2.13
N GLU A 660 -20.34 8.14 -0.84
CA GLU A 660 -19.91 9.03 0.24
C GLU A 660 -18.53 8.66 0.81
N GLY A 661 -18.01 7.47 0.51
CA GLY A 661 -16.77 6.98 1.11
C GLY A 661 -16.89 6.67 2.60
N VAL A 662 -18.08 6.30 3.07
CA VAL A 662 -18.37 5.99 4.48
C VAL A 662 -18.93 4.59 4.59
N ALA A 663 -18.30 3.76 5.41
CA ALA A 663 -18.84 2.49 5.84
C ALA A 663 -19.61 2.68 7.15
N GLU A 664 -20.83 2.18 7.23
CA GLU A 664 -21.68 2.27 8.41
C GLU A 664 -22.27 0.90 8.74
N LEU A 665 -22.22 0.57 10.02
CA LEU A 665 -22.87 -0.60 10.57
C LEU A 665 -23.97 -0.15 11.53
N VAL A 666 -25.21 -0.45 11.16
CA VAL A 666 -26.41 -0.12 11.96
C VAL A 666 -27.13 -1.43 12.28
N LYS A 667 -26.93 -1.93 13.50
CA LYS A 667 -27.65 -3.08 14.04
C LYS A 667 -28.00 -2.77 15.50
N ILE A 668 -27.38 -3.46 16.45
CA ILE A 668 -27.51 -3.19 17.89
C ILE A 668 -26.70 -1.97 18.27
N VAL A 669 -25.62 -1.75 17.57
CA VAL A 669 -24.70 -0.61 17.71
C VAL A 669 -24.62 0.13 16.37
N ARG A 670 -24.56 1.45 16.43
CA ARG A 670 -24.31 2.29 15.26
C ARG A 670 -22.87 2.80 15.31
N GLU A 671 -22.08 2.36 14.35
CA GLU A 671 -20.71 2.85 14.17
C GLU A 671 -20.44 3.10 12.70
N SER A 672 -19.65 4.14 12.41
CA SER A 672 -19.24 4.49 11.06
C SER A 672 -17.74 4.76 11.00
N THR A 673 -17.14 4.45 9.86
CA THR A 673 -15.75 4.76 9.58
C THR A 673 -15.57 5.23 8.16
N GLN A 674 -14.46 5.90 7.91
CA GLN A 674 -14.09 6.31 6.56
C GLN A 674 -13.66 5.11 5.72
N ALA A 675 -14.17 5.03 4.51
CA ALA A 675 -13.94 3.97 3.54
C ALA A 675 -13.75 4.55 2.13
N ASN A 676 -13.03 5.66 2.02
CA ASN A 676 -12.65 6.23 0.74
C ASN A 676 -11.59 5.32 0.12
N THR A 677 -12.01 4.40 -0.73
CA THR A 677 -11.18 3.36 -1.32
C THR A 677 -11.41 3.32 -2.82
N ARG A 678 -10.33 3.20 -3.60
CA ARG A 678 -10.41 2.95 -5.05
C ARG A 678 -10.85 1.52 -5.26
N ILE A 679 -11.82 1.28 -6.13
CA ILE A 679 -12.34 -0.07 -6.35
C ILE A 679 -12.24 -0.43 -7.82
N ILE A 680 -11.60 -1.56 -8.10
CA ILE A 680 -11.64 -2.21 -9.42
C ILE A 680 -12.49 -3.46 -9.28
N TRP A 681 -13.58 -3.52 -10.03
CA TRP A 681 -14.45 -4.68 -10.11
C TRP A 681 -14.11 -5.48 -11.36
N LEU A 682 -13.78 -6.73 -11.17
CA LEU A 682 -13.55 -7.66 -12.27
C LEU A 682 -14.67 -8.71 -12.26
N SER A 683 -15.30 -8.89 -13.40
CA SER A 683 -16.44 -9.78 -13.47
C SER A 683 -16.56 -10.48 -14.82
N ASN A 684 -17.20 -11.63 -14.80
CA ASN A 684 -17.80 -12.24 -15.96
C ASN A 684 -19.29 -11.86 -16.00
N PRO A 685 -19.99 -11.98 -17.16
CA PRO A 685 -21.44 -11.86 -17.18
C PRO A 685 -22.09 -12.86 -16.20
N ARG A 686 -23.09 -12.40 -15.44
CA ARG A 686 -23.71 -13.19 -14.36
C ARG A 686 -24.37 -14.47 -14.88
N SER A 687 -24.96 -14.42 -16.07
CA SER A 687 -25.57 -15.57 -16.75
C SER A 687 -24.54 -16.59 -17.30
N GLY A 688 -23.23 -16.27 -17.25
CA GLY A 688 -22.18 -17.08 -17.88
C GLY A 688 -22.15 -16.99 -19.41
N ARG A 689 -22.98 -16.16 -20.05
CA ARG A 689 -22.96 -15.93 -21.49
C ARG A 689 -21.66 -15.25 -21.90
N LYS A 690 -21.23 -15.51 -23.14
CA LYS A 690 -20.14 -14.77 -23.75
C LYS A 690 -20.59 -13.38 -24.21
N MET A 691 -19.69 -12.41 -24.17
CA MET A 691 -20.00 -11.01 -24.49
C MET A 691 -20.61 -10.83 -25.89
N PHE A 692 -20.18 -11.59 -26.88
CA PHE A 692 -20.71 -11.53 -28.25
C PHE A 692 -22.15 -12.02 -28.39
N THR A 693 -22.72 -12.70 -27.37
CA THR A 693 -24.11 -13.18 -27.40
C THR A 693 -25.13 -12.13 -26.96
N TYR A 694 -24.67 -11.02 -26.41
CA TYR A 694 -25.52 -9.88 -26.12
C TYR A 694 -25.70 -9.01 -27.35
N ASN A 695 -26.89 -8.44 -27.54
CA ASN A 695 -27.10 -7.44 -28.60
C ASN A 695 -26.18 -6.25 -28.42
N THR A 696 -25.99 -5.82 -27.17
CA THR A 696 -25.04 -4.82 -26.75
C THR A 696 -24.46 -5.20 -25.38
N GLY A 697 -23.16 -5.07 -25.21
CA GLY A 697 -22.48 -5.49 -23.95
C GLY A 697 -22.88 -4.67 -22.73
N ILE A 698 -23.47 -3.48 -22.92
CA ILE A 698 -24.02 -2.70 -21.80
C ILE A 698 -25.19 -3.41 -21.10
N GLU A 699 -25.90 -4.30 -21.78
CA GLU A 699 -26.96 -5.14 -21.18
C GLU A 699 -26.38 -6.09 -20.16
N ALA A 700 -25.17 -6.62 -20.39
CA ALA A 700 -24.46 -7.46 -19.42
C ALA A 700 -24.09 -6.68 -18.14
N VAL A 701 -23.82 -5.38 -18.24
CA VAL A 701 -23.60 -4.51 -17.08
C VAL A 701 -24.88 -4.42 -16.22
N ARG A 702 -26.03 -4.26 -16.86
CA ARG A 702 -27.33 -4.25 -16.20
C ARG A 702 -27.62 -5.59 -15.53
N GLU A 703 -27.34 -6.69 -16.21
CA GLU A 703 -27.51 -8.05 -15.67
C GLU A 703 -26.64 -8.28 -14.42
N LEU A 704 -25.40 -7.77 -14.42
CA LEU A 704 -24.49 -7.95 -13.30
C LEU A 704 -24.94 -7.17 -12.06
N VAL A 705 -25.30 -5.90 -12.23
CA VAL A 705 -25.50 -4.95 -11.13
C VAL A 705 -26.95 -4.90 -10.67
N GLY A 706 -27.91 -5.12 -11.57
CA GLY A 706 -29.35 -5.10 -11.31
C GLY A 706 -29.90 -3.67 -11.15
N ALA A 707 -29.56 -2.97 -10.07
CA ALA A 707 -30.11 -1.65 -9.77
C ALA A 707 -29.47 -0.55 -10.65
N MET A 708 -30.32 0.23 -11.31
CA MET A 708 -29.89 1.32 -12.20
C MET A 708 -29.07 2.38 -11.46
N GLU A 709 -29.45 2.68 -10.22
CA GLU A 709 -28.74 3.64 -9.38
C GLU A 709 -27.29 3.21 -9.12
N ASP A 710 -27.03 1.92 -8.91
CA ASP A 710 -25.69 1.40 -8.67
C ASP A 710 -24.83 1.36 -9.93
N ILE A 711 -25.43 1.22 -11.11
CA ILE A 711 -24.75 1.39 -12.40
C ILE A 711 -24.24 2.83 -12.55
N SER A 712 -25.02 3.79 -12.15
CA SER A 712 -24.67 5.21 -12.26
C SER A 712 -23.42 5.59 -11.47
N ARG A 713 -23.08 4.81 -10.44
CA ARG A 713 -21.92 5.05 -9.56
C ARG A 713 -20.59 4.61 -10.13
N PHE A 714 -20.56 3.78 -11.17
CA PHE A 714 -19.30 3.48 -11.85
C PHE A 714 -18.79 4.70 -12.61
N ASP A 715 -17.55 5.06 -12.37
CA ASP A 715 -16.90 6.16 -13.08
C ASP A 715 -16.46 5.73 -14.48
N LEU A 716 -16.06 4.47 -14.63
CA LEU A 716 -15.61 3.87 -15.86
C LEU A 716 -16.09 2.41 -15.95
N VAL A 717 -16.61 2.03 -17.10
CA VAL A 717 -16.93 0.63 -17.41
C VAL A 717 -16.21 0.24 -18.70
N LEU A 718 -15.47 -0.88 -18.62
CA LEU A 718 -14.80 -1.47 -19.76
C LEU A 718 -15.34 -2.88 -20.01
N THR A 719 -15.71 -3.18 -21.21
CA THR A 719 -16.03 -4.55 -21.62
C THR A 719 -14.86 -5.20 -22.35
N VAL A 720 -14.69 -6.50 -22.16
CA VAL A 720 -13.57 -7.28 -22.72
C VAL A 720 -14.12 -8.60 -23.29
N ALA A 721 -14.04 -8.76 -24.60
CA ALA A 721 -14.51 -9.96 -25.28
C ALA A 721 -13.34 -10.77 -25.86
N THR A 722 -13.56 -12.08 -25.99
CA THR A 722 -12.54 -13.01 -26.51
C THR A 722 -12.23 -12.79 -27.99
N ASP A 723 -13.19 -12.33 -28.76
CA ASP A 723 -13.11 -12.08 -30.21
C ASP A 723 -12.43 -10.75 -30.60
N GLU A 724 -12.06 -9.93 -29.61
CA GLU A 724 -11.38 -8.66 -29.86
C GLU A 724 -9.87 -8.81 -30.13
N VAL A 725 -9.29 -9.96 -29.85
CA VAL A 725 -7.87 -10.25 -30.13
C VAL A 725 -7.81 -11.49 -30.99
N ALA A 726 -7.13 -11.42 -32.12
CA ALA A 726 -6.96 -12.53 -33.00
C ALA A 726 -6.20 -13.68 -32.31
N SER A 727 -6.63 -14.93 -32.54
CA SER A 727 -5.99 -16.10 -31.93
C SER A 727 -4.52 -16.27 -32.31
N GLU A 728 -4.13 -15.73 -33.45
CA GLU A 728 -2.75 -15.66 -33.93
C GLU A 728 -1.89 -14.76 -33.04
N ASP A 729 -2.43 -13.59 -32.65
CA ASP A 729 -1.73 -12.64 -31.77
C ASP A 729 -1.53 -13.19 -30.35
N ILE A 730 -2.48 -13.99 -29.84
CA ILE A 730 -2.40 -14.59 -28.49
C ILE A 730 -1.25 -15.61 -28.43
N ASN A 731 -1.01 -16.34 -29.52
CA ASN A 731 0.01 -17.39 -29.58
C ASN A 731 1.37 -16.91 -30.09
N THR A 732 1.46 -15.69 -30.60
CA THR A 732 2.73 -15.09 -30.99
C THR A 732 3.43 -14.57 -29.76
N LEU A 733 4.37 -15.33 -29.21
CA LEU A 733 5.31 -14.83 -28.21
C LEU A 733 6.05 -13.66 -28.84
N ALA A 734 5.86 -12.48 -28.30
CA ALA A 734 6.52 -11.29 -28.80
C ALA A 734 8.03 -11.41 -28.57
N GLU A 735 8.76 -11.76 -29.58
CA GLU A 735 10.24 -11.74 -29.66
C GLU A 735 10.83 -10.31 -29.56
N LYS A 736 10.01 -9.31 -29.32
CA LYS A 736 10.52 -7.97 -29.08
C LYS A 736 11.16 -7.93 -27.70
N ASP A 737 12.46 -8.08 -27.69
CA ASP A 737 13.33 -7.70 -26.57
C ASP A 737 13.06 -6.25 -26.19
N TYR A 738 12.14 -6.07 -25.28
CA TYR A 738 11.90 -4.78 -24.69
C TYR A 738 13.08 -4.53 -23.73
N LYS A 739 14.10 -3.81 -24.22
CA LYS A 739 15.22 -3.38 -23.37
C LYS A 739 14.61 -2.57 -22.23
N ASP A 740 14.54 -3.16 -21.06
CA ASP A 740 14.15 -2.43 -19.85
C ASP A 740 15.21 -1.36 -19.60
N THR A 741 14.87 -0.13 -19.96
CA THR A 741 15.74 1.04 -19.75
C THR A 741 15.73 1.52 -18.30
N GLY A 742 15.06 0.82 -17.37
CA GLY A 742 14.83 1.27 -15.99
C GLY A 742 13.98 2.56 -15.88
N LYS A 743 13.35 2.94 -16.99
CA LYS A 743 12.61 4.20 -17.14
C LYS A 743 11.30 4.19 -16.33
N TYR A 744 10.69 3.03 -16.20
CA TYR A 744 9.44 2.82 -15.47
C TYR A 744 9.64 1.78 -14.37
N SER A 745 10.72 1.89 -13.56
CA SER A 745 10.97 0.92 -12.47
C SER A 745 9.80 0.88 -11.47
N ALA A 746 9.63 -0.25 -10.79
CA ALA A 746 8.55 -0.47 -9.82
C ALA A 746 8.53 0.62 -8.74
N GLU A 747 9.68 0.97 -8.17
CA GLU A 747 9.79 2.02 -7.15
C GLU A 747 9.39 3.40 -7.70
N LEU A 748 9.68 3.69 -8.97
CA LEU A 748 9.33 4.97 -9.57
C LEU A 748 7.82 5.04 -9.87
N CYS A 749 7.23 3.96 -10.34
CA CYS A 749 5.78 3.86 -10.53
C CYS A 749 5.04 3.94 -9.20
N GLN A 750 5.49 3.22 -8.18
CA GLN A 750 4.95 3.30 -6.82
C GLN A 750 5.04 4.73 -6.27
N ALA A 751 6.18 5.39 -6.42
CA ALA A 751 6.35 6.76 -5.97
C ALA A 751 5.38 7.73 -6.65
N LEU A 752 5.10 7.55 -7.96
CA LEU A 752 4.12 8.35 -8.69
C LEU A 752 2.70 8.14 -8.16
N ILE A 753 2.34 6.89 -7.89
CA ILE A 753 1.03 6.54 -7.35
C ILE A 753 0.86 7.13 -5.94
N LEU A 754 1.83 6.94 -5.06
CA LEU A 754 1.79 7.49 -3.69
C LEU A 754 1.76 9.02 -3.71
N TRP A 755 2.48 9.65 -4.62
CA TRP A 755 2.41 11.10 -4.82
C TRP A 755 0.99 11.54 -5.25
N ALA A 756 0.34 10.83 -6.16
CA ALA A 756 -1.03 11.13 -6.55
C ALA A 756 -2.02 10.93 -5.40
N TRP A 757 -1.80 9.90 -4.58
CA TRP A 757 -2.66 9.57 -3.43
C TRP A 757 -2.52 10.57 -2.28
N SER A 758 -1.32 11.16 -2.10
CA SER A 758 -1.04 12.14 -1.05
C SER A 758 -1.54 13.55 -1.35
N ARG A 759 -1.98 13.84 -2.58
CA ARG A 759 -2.44 15.20 -2.95
C ARG A 759 -3.70 15.58 -2.20
N THR A 760 -3.66 16.76 -1.58
CA THR A 760 -4.85 17.37 -0.95
C THR A 760 -5.75 18.00 -2.01
N PRO A 761 -7.04 18.25 -1.71
CA PRO A 761 -7.95 18.87 -2.66
C PRO A 761 -7.46 20.24 -3.21
N GLU A 762 -6.74 21.00 -2.40
CA GLU A 762 -6.18 22.31 -2.75
C GLU A 762 -4.96 22.21 -3.68
N GLN A 763 -4.31 21.06 -3.67
CA GLN A 763 -3.16 20.77 -4.54
C GLN A 763 -3.57 20.29 -5.94
N ILE A 764 -4.88 20.04 -6.18
CA ILE A 764 -5.37 19.58 -7.48
C ILE A 764 -6.07 20.73 -8.15
N VAL A 765 -5.45 21.23 -9.25
CA VAL A 765 -5.88 22.45 -9.92
C VAL A 765 -6.34 22.13 -11.33
N PHE A 766 -7.61 22.45 -11.62
CA PHE A 766 -8.14 22.44 -12.98
C PHE A 766 -7.96 23.82 -13.62
N THR A 767 -7.38 23.87 -14.80
CA THR A 767 -7.33 25.12 -15.57
C THR A 767 -8.73 25.49 -16.10
N ASP A 768 -9.01 26.77 -16.34
CA ASP A 768 -10.30 27.22 -16.87
C ASP A 768 -10.61 26.50 -18.18
N LYS A 769 -9.62 26.39 -19.08
CA LYS A 769 -9.76 25.66 -20.34
C LYS A 769 -10.14 24.20 -20.17
N ALA A 770 -9.57 23.53 -19.14
CA ALA A 770 -9.92 22.13 -18.85
C ALA A 770 -11.36 22.03 -18.35
N THR A 771 -11.77 22.95 -17.48
CA THR A 771 -13.14 23.03 -16.96
C THR A 771 -14.15 23.25 -18.09
N ASP A 772 -13.89 24.20 -19.01
CA ASP A 772 -14.75 24.45 -20.14
C ASP A 772 -14.90 23.26 -21.08
N ILE A 773 -13.80 22.55 -21.35
CA ILE A 773 -13.81 21.32 -22.15
C ILE A 773 -14.61 20.23 -21.47
N ILE A 774 -14.39 19.99 -20.17
CA ILE A 774 -15.13 18.98 -19.41
C ILE A 774 -16.63 19.27 -19.46
N ILE A 775 -17.05 20.51 -19.23
CA ILE A 775 -18.46 20.91 -19.28
C ILE A 775 -19.04 20.74 -20.70
N LYS A 776 -18.30 21.15 -21.74
CA LYS A 776 -18.71 20.96 -23.12
C LYS A 776 -18.90 19.49 -23.47
N ARG A 777 -17.88 18.65 -23.17
CA ARG A 777 -17.93 17.23 -23.45
C ARG A 777 -19.02 16.52 -22.64
N SER A 778 -19.28 16.96 -21.41
CA SER A 778 -20.35 16.41 -20.57
C SER A 778 -21.72 16.58 -21.24
N ARG A 779 -21.98 17.72 -21.85
CA ARG A 779 -23.22 17.98 -22.59
C ARG A 779 -23.31 17.08 -23.82
N GLU A 780 -22.22 16.96 -24.59
CA GLU A 780 -22.14 16.07 -25.75
C GLU A 780 -22.45 14.62 -25.35
N PHE A 781 -21.84 14.09 -24.26
CA PHE A 781 -22.09 12.75 -23.76
C PHE A 781 -23.54 12.57 -23.31
N GLY A 782 -24.12 13.53 -22.58
CA GLY A 782 -25.51 13.48 -22.13
C GLY A 782 -26.53 13.46 -23.27
N HIS A 783 -26.18 14.04 -24.43
CA HIS A 783 -27.04 13.99 -25.63
C HIS A 783 -26.82 12.69 -26.43
N PHE A 784 -25.61 12.17 -26.43
CA PHE A 784 -25.24 11.04 -27.28
C PHE A 784 -25.60 9.66 -26.69
N TYR A 785 -25.47 9.50 -25.37
CA TYR A 785 -25.71 8.24 -24.70
C TYR A 785 -27.07 8.19 -23.99
N SER A 786 -27.78 7.04 -24.12
CA SER A 786 -29.07 6.84 -23.48
C SER A 786 -28.97 6.70 -21.98
N SER A 787 -29.80 7.42 -21.24
CA SER A 787 -29.94 7.28 -19.79
C SER A 787 -30.75 6.06 -19.33
N ALA A 788 -31.25 5.23 -20.25
CA ALA A 788 -32.01 4.02 -19.93
C ALA A 788 -31.14 2.99 -19.14
N ILE A 789 -29.84 2.93 -19.45
CA ILE A 789 -28.84 2.30 -18.55
C ILE A 789 -27.93 3.46 -18.11
N PRO A 790 -28.02 3.95 -16.85
CA PRO A 790 -27.54 5.28 -16.48
C PRO A 790 -26.02 5.31 -16.19
N LEU A 791 -25.20 4.73 -17.06
CA LEU A 791 -23.76 4.84 -17.00
C LEU A 791 -23.30 6.27 -17.34
N VAL A 792 -24.00 6.91 -18.28
CA VAL A 792 -23.88 8.35 -18.56
C VAL A 792 -25.18 9.03 -18.11
N GLN A 793 -25.06 9.91 -17.11
CA GLN A 793 -26.15 10.78 -16.65
C GLN A 793 -25.73 12.23 -16.81
N PRO A 794 -26.58 13.10 -17.38
CA PRO A 794 -26.26 14.52 -17.58
C PRO A 794 -25.78 15.22 -16.30
N GLU A 795 -26.33 14.83 -15.15
CA GLU A 795 -26.02 15.42 -13.85
C GLU A 795 -24.62 15.06 -13.36
N ASN A 796 -24.15 13.85 -13.65
CA ASN A 796 -22.95 13.26 -13.04
C ASN A 796 -21.76 13.14 -13.98
N ILE A 797 -21.97 13.12 -15.31
CA ILE A 797 -20.90 12.83 -16.27
C ILE A 797 -19.76 13.84 -16.21
N ARG A 798 -20.05 15.12 -15.83
CA ARG A 798 -18.99 16.12 -15.63
C ARG A 798 -17.98 15.73 -14.57
N PHE A 799 -18.46 15.13 -13.46
CA PHE A 799 -17.57 14.68 -12.39
C PHE A 799 -16.78 13.43 -12.76
N LYS A 800 -17.40 12.50 -13.51
CA LYS A 800 -16.69 11.33 -14.03
C LYS A 800 -15.56 11.75 -14.97
N LEU A 801 -15.83 12.67 -15.91
CA LEU A 801 -14.80 13.24 -16.78
C LEU A 801 -13.71 13.97 -15.98
N ALA A 802 -14.07 14.74 -14.95
CA ALA A 802 -13.11 15.42 -14.09
C ALA A 802 -12.21 14.42 -13.34
N LYS A 803 -12.77 13.35 -12.76
CA LYS A 803 -12.02 12.30 -12.08
C LYS A 803 -11.02 11.61 -13.02
N ILE A 804 -11.47 11.23 -14.23
CA ILE A 804 -10.61 10.58 -15.22
C ILE A 804 -9.53 11.55 -15.69
N SER A 805 -9.87 12.84 -15.93
CA SER A 805 -8.89 13.86 -16.32
C SER A 805 -7.81 14.05 -15.26
N ALA A 806 -8.18 14.05 -13.97
CA ALA A 806 -7.24 14.12 -12.87
C ALA A 806 -6.34 12.88 -12.79
N ALA A 807 -6.91 11.69 -13.04
CA ALA A 807 -6.13 10.45 -13.09
C ALA A 807 -5.14 10.44 -14.26
N VAL A 808 -5.55 10.92 -15.45
CA VAL A 808 -4.65 11.09 -16.61
C VAL A 808 -3.53 12.07 -16.29
N ALA A 809 -3.84 13.20 -15.68
CA ALA A 809 -2.86 14.21 -15.27
C ALA A 809 -1.87 13.64 -14.24
N ALA A 810 -2.34 12.88 -13.26
CA ALA A 810 -1.49 12.20 -12.29
C ALA A 810 -0.58 11.16 -12.96
N ARG A 811 -1.15 10.33 -13.85
CA ARG A 811 -0.38 9.30 -14.57
C ARG A 811 0.71 9.88 -15.46
N THR A 812 0.47 11.05 -16.01
CA THR A 812 1.43 11.75 -16.87
C THR A 812 2.29 12.77 -16.11
N PHE A 813 2.26 12.75 -14.79
CA PHE A 813 3.03 13.62 -13.91
C PHE A 813 2.92 15.10 -14.31
N SER A 814 1.70 15.57 -14.48
CA SER A 814 1.42 16.96 -14.80
C SER A 814 1.43 17.83 -13.55
N THR A 815 2.49 18.60 -13.36
CA THR A 815 2.72 19.34 -12.12
C THR A 815 3.14 20.78 -12.39
N ASP A 816 3.08 21.60 -11.34
CA ASP A 816 3.75 22.89 -11.26
C ASP A 816 5.29 22.73 -11.20
N GLU A 817 6.03 23.81 -11.17
CA GLU A 817 7.49 23.83 -11.12
C GLU A 817 8.06 23.24 -9.81
N LYS A 818 7.30 23.31 -8.73
CA LYS A 818 7.69 22.79 -7.40
C LYS A 818 7.31 21.33 -7.18
N TYR A 819 6.59 20.71 -8.11
CA TYR A 819 6.07 19.35 -8.02
C TYR A 819 5.05 19.12 -6.87
N GLU A 820 4.48 20.21 -6.35
CA GLU A 820 3.53 20.15 -5.24
C GLU A 820 2.08 20.01 -5.71
N LYS A 821 1.75 20.62 -6.86
CA LYS A 821 0.38 20.64 -7.38
C LYS A 821 0.22 19.73 -8.58
N LEU A 822 -0.91 19.05 -8.65
CA LEU A 822 -1.37 18.36 -9.85
C LEU A 822 -2.15 19.33 -10.74
N ILE A 823 -1.69 19.52 -11.96
CA ILE A 823 -2.31 20.46 -12.91
C ILE A 823 -3.10 19.69 -13.97
N VAL A 824 -4.40 19.87 -13.99
CA VAL A 824 -5.30 19.30 -15.01
C VAL A 824 -5.53 20.34 -16.10
N ASN A 825 -5.00 20.13 -17.28
CA ASN A 825 -5.14 21.04 -18.44
C ASN A 825 -6.14 20.49 -19.48
N ALA A 826 -6.36 21.27 -20.55
CA ALA A 826 -7.26 20.94 -21.65
C ALA A 826 -6.98 19.58 -22.31
N ASP A 827 -5.70 19.20 -22.45
CA ASP A 827 -5.31 17.96 -23.11
C ASP A 827 -5.67 16.73 -22.28
N HIS A 828 -5.61 16.83 -20.95
CA HIS A 828 -6.08 15.77 -20.05
C HIS A 828 -7.59 15.58 -20.16
N ALA A 829 -8.34 16.67 -20.23
CA ALA A 829 -9.80 16.64 -20.42
C ALA A 829 -10.21 16.01 -21.76
N ASN A 830 -9.52 16.37 -22.84
CA ASN A 830 -9.74 15.77 -24.16
C ASN A 830 -9.34 14.29 -24.17
N CYS A 831 -8.22 13.92 -23.53
CA CYS A 831 -7.80 12.52 -23.40
C CYS A 831 -8.85 11.69 -22.64
N ALA A 832 -9.37 12.19 -21.54
CA ALA A 832 -10.41 11.54 -20.75
C ALA A 832 -11.69 11.31 -21.57
N ALA A 833 -12.13 12.32 -22.30
CA ALA A 833 -13.29 12.20 -23.19
C ALA A 833 -13.06 11.18 -24.31
N SER A 834 -11.87 11.19 -24.92
CA SER A 834 -11.50 10.22 -25.96
C SER A 834 -11.45 8.78 -25.45
N LEU A 835 -10.92 8.58 -24.24
CA LEU A 835 -10.90 7.27 -23.59
C LEU A 835 -12.32 6.74 -23.34
N LEU A 836 -13.20 7.54 -22.71
CA LEU A 836 -14.59 7.14 -22.49
C LEU A 836 -15.29 6.84 -23.80
N THR A 837 -15.12 7.69 -24.83
CA THR A 837 -15.70 7.43 -26.14
C THR A 837 -15.21 6.12 -26.74
N SER A 838 -13.90 5.85 -26.66
CA SER A 838 -13.33 4.60 -27.20
C SER A 838 -13.85 3.36 -26.48
N PHE A 839 -14.00 3.42 -25.12
CA PHE A 839 -14.49 2.31 -24.34
C PHE A 839 -15.99 2.06 -24.54
N TYR A 840 -16.78 3.12 -24.60
CA TYR A 840 -18.24 3.02 -24.71
C TYR A 840 -18.71 2.69 -26.14
N ASN A 841 -17.93 3.06 -27.15
CA ASN A 841 -18.21 2.75 -28.57
C ASN A 841 -17.54 1.46 -29.03
N LYS A 842 -16.81 0.77 -28.16
CA LYS A 842 -16.18 -0.49 -28.45
C LYS A 842 -17.23 -1.54 -28.86
N PRO A 843 -16.98 -2.42 -29.85
CA PRO A 843 -17.96 -3.43 -30.28
C PRO A 843 -18.52 -4.29 -29.15
N SER A 844 -17.65 -4.73 -28.22
CA SER A 844 -18.06 -5.51 -27.06
C SER A 844 -18.91 -4.74 -26.05
N MET A 845 -18.88 -3.40 -26.07
CA MET A 845 -19.69 -2.55 -25.19
C MET A 845 -20.98 -2.11 -25.89
N GLY A 846 -20.87 -1.59 -27.10
CA GLY A 846 -21.99 -1.21 -27.95
C GLY A 846 -22.94 -0.16 -27.34
N TYR A 847 -22.46 0.70 -26.43
CA TYR A 847 -23.35 1.65 -25.74
C TYR A 847 -23.92 2.71 -26.69
N ASN A 848 -23.14 3.14 -27.68
CA ASN A 848 -23.62 4.02 -28.74
C ASN A 848 -24.75 3.38 -29.57
N LEU A 849 -24.58 2.10 -29.95
CA LEU A 849 -25.59 1.35 -30.68
C LEU A 849 -26.87 1.17 -29.84
N TYR A 850 -26.73 0.80 -28.57
CA TYR A 850 -27.84 0.73 -27.62
C TYR A 850 -28.58 2.05 -27.52
N SER A 851 -27.86 3.16 -27.45
CA SER A 851 -28.45 4.50 -27.38
C SER A 851 -29.22 4.86 -28.64
N GLN A 852 -28.69 4.54 -29.82
CA GLN A 852 -29.36 4.76 -31.09
C GLN A 852 -30.61 3.89 -31.24
N THR A 853 -30.54 2.61 -30.90
CA THR A 853 -31.68 1.70 -30.96
C THR A 853 -32.77 2.09 -29.94
N THR A 854 -32.38 2.52 -28.74
CA THR A 854 -33.32 2.98 -27.73
C THR A 854 -33.98 4.31 -28.16
N ALA A 855 -33.21 5.23 -28.75
CA ALA A 855 -33.75 6.49 -29.30
C ALA A 855 -34.69 6.21 -30.49
N ALA A 856 -34.32 5.28 -31.38
CA ALA A 856 -35.18 4.87 -32.49
C ALA A 856 -36.45 4.16 -31.98
N ALA A 857 -36.37 3.32 -30.94
CA ALA A 857 -37.51 2.66 -30.31
C ALA A 857 -38.44 3.66 -29.55
N SER A 858 -37.89 4.77 -29.09
CA SER A 858 -38.67 5.82 -28.40
C SER A 858 -39.29 6.83 -29.33
N SER A 859 -38.85 6.92 -30.59
CA SER A 859 -39.45 7.83 -31.58
C SER A 859 -40.78 7.28 -32.12
N ILE A 860 -41.83 8.03 -31.96
CA ILE A 860 -43.13 7.72 -32.54
C ILE A 860 -43.06 8.06 -34.03
N ASP A 861 -43.33 7.05 -34.85
CA ASP A 861 -43.53 7.28 -36.24
C ASP A 861 -44.94 7.82 -36.45
N GLU A 862 -45.10 8.95 -37.18
CA GLU A 862 -46.37 9.52 -37.55
C GLU A 862 -47.35 9.86 -36.39
N PRO A 863 -47.00 10.81 -35.47
CA PRO A 863 -47.88 11.22 -34.35
C PRO A 863 -49.33 11.59 -34.70
N HIS A 864 -49.58 11.99 -35.94
CA HIS A 864 -50.92 12.32 -36.43
C HIS A 864 -51.82 11.10 -36.55
N LYS A 865 -51.29 9.93 -36.94
CA LYS A 865 -52.02 8.66 -37.01
C LYS A 865 -52.48 8.16 -35.63
N ILE A 866 -51.72 8.45 -34.59
CA ILE A 866 -52.17 8.15 -33.21
C ILE A 866 -53.44 8.93 -32.87
N ASN A 867 -53.53 10.18 -33.36
CA ASN A 867 -54.72 10.99 -33.16
C ASN A 867 -55.91 10.48 -33.96
N GLU A 868 -55.67 10.00 -35.17
CA GLU A 868 -56.66 9.34 -35.99
C GLU A 868 -57.12 8.01 -35.34
N ALA A 869 -56.19 7.23 -34.82
CA ALA A 869 -56.54 5.99 -34.14
C ALA A 869 -57.40 6.23 -32.91
N ILE A 870 -57.08 7.26 -32.09
CA ILE A 870 -57.90 7.66 -30.94
C ILE A 870 -59.25 8.19 -31.37
N LYS A 871 -59.32 8.92 -32.52
CA LYS A 871 -60.56 9.45 -33.06
C LYS A 871 -61.48 8.36 -33.68
N ASN A 872 -60.87 7.42 -34.40
CA ASN A 872 -61.62 6.42 -35.17
C ASN A 872 -62.04 5.20 -34.35
N TYR A 873 -61.27 4.84 -33.31
CA TYR A 873 -61.46 3.61 -32.52
C TYR A 873 -61.71 3.89 -31.04
N GLY A 874 -61.48 5.12 -30.53
CA GLY A 874 -61.77 5.48 -29.13
C GLY A 874 -63.27 5.72 -28.88
N THR A 875 -63.58 6.09 -27.66
CA THR A 875 -64.97 6.55 -27.30
C THR A 875 -65.25 7.92 -27.84
N ALA A 876 -66.51 8.28 -27.96
CA ALA A 876 -66.99 9.63 -28.34
C ALA A 876 -66.32 10.72 -27.46
N ASP A 877 -66.14 10.44 -26.19
CA ASP A 877 -65.32 11.25 -25.28
C ASP A 877 -63.82 10.80 -25.32
N LYS A 878 -63.07 11.47 -26.15
CA LYS A 878 -61.61 11.22 -26.31
C LYS A 878 -60.84 11.25 -24.97
N LEU A 879 -61.33 11.98 -23.99
CA LEU A 879 -60.70 12.09 -22.69
C LEU A 879 -60.73 10.74 -21.93
N ILE A 880 -61.80 9.98 -22.09
CA ILE A 880 -61.95 8.65 -21.47
C ILE A 880 -60.89 7.70 -22.06
N THR A 881 -60.76 7.62 -23.38
CA THR A 881 -59.80 6.78 -24.06
C THR A 881 -58.36 7.15 -23.71
N ILE A 882 -58.05 8.44 -23.70
CA ILE A 882 -56.68 8.92 -23.39
C ILE A 882 -56.34 8.66 -21.91
N THR A 883 -57.30 8.81 -20.99
CA THR A 883 -57.11 8.54 -19.58
C THR A 883 -56.92 7.06 -19.33
N GLY A 884 -57.76 6.19 -19.95
CA GLY A 884 -57.57 4.74 -19.89
C GLY A 884 -56.23 4.30 -20.41
N LEU A 885 -55.81 4.77 -21.56
CA LEU A 885 -54.48 4.51 -22.11
C LEU A 885 -53.32 4.94 -21.19
N LEU A 886 -53.49 6.02 -20.41
CA LEU A 886 -52.48 6.47 -19.45
C LEU A 886 -52.48 5.61 -18.19
N GLU A 887 -53.59 5.18 -17.68
CA GLU A 887 -53.75 4.46 -16.41
C GLU A 887 -53.36 2.99 -16.48
N MET A 888 -53.58 2.33 -17.62
CA MET A 888 -53.14 0.95 -17.82
C MET A 888 -51.64 0.86 -17.63
N GLN A 889 -51.15 -0.10 -16.84
CA GLN A 889 -49.69 -0.40 -16.77
C GLN A 889 -49.21 -1.09 -18.07
N GLN A 890 -50.00 -2.06 -18.52
CA GLN A 890 -49.79 -2.79 -19.77
C GLN A 890 -51.11 -2.80 -20.56
N ILE A 891 -51.00 -2.72 -21.87
CA ILE A 891 -52.16 -2.73 -22.76
C ILE A 891 -52.41 -4.14 -23.24
N THR A 892 -53.66 -4.61 -23.13
CA THR A 892 -54.18 -5.82 -23.74
C THR A 892 -55.42 -5.49 -24.53
N THR A 893 -55.86 -6.38 -25.40
CA THR A 893 -57.14 -6.21 -26.12
C THR A 893 -58.30 -6.06 -25.13
N ASP A 894 -58.30 -6.90 -24.09
CA ASP A 894 -59.35 -6.92 -23.09
C ASP A 894 -59.31 -5.66 -22.19
N SER A 895 -58.16 -5.23 -21.74
CA SER A 895 -58.03 -4.03 -20.94
C SER A 895 -58.39 -2.74 -21.69
N LEU A 896 -58.15 -2.72 -23.01
CA LEU A 896 -58.49 -1.56 -23.84
C LEU A 896 -59.96 -1.56 -24.26
N ALA A 897 -60.64 -2.72 -24.25
CA ALA A 897 -62.08 -2.81 -24.64
C ALA A 897 -63.00 -1.96 -23.78
N ASP A 898 -62.69 -1.72 -22.53
CA ASP A 898 -63.41 -0.85 -21.63
C ASP A 898 -63.35 0.66 -21.94
N TYR A 899 -62.43 1.03 -22.83
CA TYR A 899 -62.09 2.43 -23.16
C TYR A 899 -62.29 2.75 -24.66
N VAL A 900 -62.92 1.86 -25.36
CA VAL A 900 -63.30 1.99 -26.78
C VAL A 900 -64.77 1.62 -26.96
N GLU A 901 -65.39 2.04 -28.06
CA GLU A 901 -66.85 1.81 -28.30
C GLU A 901 -67.22 0.37 -28.62
N ASP A 902 -66.28 -0.42 -29.18
CA ASP A 902 -66.49 -1.82 -29.58
C ASP A 902 -65.18 -2.60 -29.28
N PRO A 903 -65.21 -3.85 -28.73
CA PRO A 903 -64.07 -4.68 -28.54
C PRO A 903 -63.26 -4.95 -29.84
N VAL A 904 -63.90 -4.93 -31.00
CA VAL A 904 -63.18 -5.03 -32.30
C VAL A 904 -62.28 -3.81 -32.51
N ASN A 905 -62.68 -2.66 -32.07
CA ASN A 905 -61.95 -1.39 -32.15
C ASN A 905 -60.69 -1.43 -31.27
N ALA A 906 -60.70 -2.17 -30.13
CA ALA A 906 -59.52 -2.34 -29.31
C ALA A 906 -58.36 -3.03 -30.08
N LYS A 907 -58.71 -4.08 -30.84
CA LYS A 907 -57.69 -4.81 -31.66
C LYS A 907 -57.18 -3.91 -32.81
N ASN A 908 -58.08 -3.13 -33.46
CA ASN A 908 -57.65 -2.23 -34.51
C ASN A 908 -56.78 -1.09 -34.00
N MET A 909 -57.17 -0.50 -32.84
CA MET A 909 -56.39 0.53 -32.20
C MET A 909 -55.01 0.05 -31.79
N ILE A 910 -54.90 -1.17 -31.19
CA ILE A 910 -53.60 -1.80 -30.88
C ILE A 910 -52.76 -1.93 -32.15
N GLY A 911 -53.35 -2.40 -33.25
CA GLY A 911 -52.69 -2.56 -34.53
C GLY A 911 -52.07 -1.24 -35.04
N GLU A 912 -52.86 -0.15 -35.00
CA GLU A 912 -52.38 1.20 -35.40
C GLU A 912 -51.29 1.74 -34.42
N LEU A 913 -51.48 1.57 -33.15
CA LEU A 913 -50.51 2.03 -32.14
C LEU A 913 -49.19 1.26 -32.27
N VAL A 914 -49.22 -0.03 -32.65
CA VAL A 914 -48.00 -0.83 -32.93
C VAL A 914 -47.34 -0.31 -34.21
N ARG A 915 -48.13 -0.05 -35.29
CA ARG A 915 -47.58 0.46 -36.56
C ARG A 915 -46.87 1.82 -36.35
N CYS A 916 -47.43 2.68 -35.50
CA CYS A 916 -46.86 3.98 -35.18
C CYS A 916 -45.75 3.94 -34.15
N ARG A 917 -45.31 2.75 -33.69
CA ARG A 917 -44.34 2.54 -32.60
C ARG A 917 -44.72 3.24 -31.28
N ALA A 918 -46.01 3.49 -31.09
CA ALA A 918 -46.55 4.01 -29.83
C ALA A 918 -46.52 2.97 -28.72
N ILE A 919 -46.78 1.69 -29.07
CA ILE A 919 -46.71 0.55 -28.17
C ILE A 919 -45.92 -0.59 -28.82
N TYR A 920 -45.32 -1.46 -27.99
CA TYR A 920 -44.55 -2.61 -28.45
C TYR A 920 -44.92 -3.86 -27.64
N ALA A 921 -44.95 -5.02 -28.36
CA ALA A 921 -45.32 -6.29 -27.78
C ALA A 921 -44.25 -6.80 -26.84
N ILE A 922 -44.64 -7.46 -25.75
CA ILE A 922 -43.74 -8.21 -24.87
C ILE A 922 -43.63 -9.63 -25.42
N GLU A 923 -42.41 -10.03 -25.73
CA GLU A 923 -42.11 -11.31 -26.38
C GLU A 923 -42.72 -12.52 -25.64
N GLY A 924 -43.48 -13.35 -26.34
CA GLY A 924 -44.18 -14.53 -25.75
C GLY A 924 -45.48 -14.20 -24.96
N THR A 925 -46.01 -13.01 -25.04
CA THR A 925 -47.22 -12.60 -24.32
C THR A 925 -48.20 -11.82 -25.23
N HIS A 926 -49.42 -11.60 -24.74
CA HIS A 926 -50.41 -10.74 -25.37
C HIS A 926 -50.43 -9.31 -24.77
N PHE A 927 -49.36 -8.94 -24.09
CA PHE A 927 -49.23 -7.65 -23.44
C PHE A 927 -48.39 -6.67 -24.29
N TYR A 928 -48.75 -5.39 -24.23
CA TYR A 928 -48.03 -4.31 -24.91
C TYR A 928 -47.60 -3.25 -23.90
N ASN A 929 -46.34 -2.82 -23.99
CA ASN A 929 -45.81 -1.70 -23.23
C ASN A 929 -45.89 -0.42 -24.05
N LYS A 930 -46.11 0.71 -23.38
CA LYS A 930 -46.15 2.04 -23.97
C LYS A 930 -44.77 2.62 -24.15
N SER A 931 -44.51 3.25 -25.29
CA SER A 931 -43.27 4.02 -25.48
C SER A 931 -43.28 5.29 -24.63
N PRO A 932 -42.13 5.78 -24.16
CA PRO A 932 -42.02 6.99 -23.37
C PRO A 932 -42.64 8.24 -24.07
N ASP A 933 -42.42 8.32 -25.36
CA ASP A 933 -42.98 9.47 -26.14
C ASP A 933 -44.48 9.35 -26.34
N PHE A 934 -45.04 8.16 -26.41
CA PHE A 934 -46.45 7.95 -26.42
C PHE A 934 -47.11 8.45 -25.12
N ILE A 935 -46.49 8.12 -23.97
CA ILE A 935 -46.94 8.62 -22.67
C ILE A 935 -46.90 10.16 -22.61
N LYS A 936 -45.82 10.77 -23.12
CA LYS A 936 -45.70 12.25 -23.20
C LYS A 936 -46.79 12.84 -24.07
N LEU A 937 -47.02 12.26 -25.24
CA LEU A 937 -48.05 12.68 -26.18
C LEU A 937 -49.45 12.61 -25.54
N LEU A 938 -49.80 11.49 -24.89
CA LEU A 938 -51.07 11.31 -24.19
C LEU A 938 -51.27 12.33 -23.07
N ARG A 939 -50.24 12.56 -22.24
CA ARG A 939 -50.28 13.57 -21.16
C ARG A 939 -50.51 14.97 -21.67
N LYS A 940 -49.81 15.34 -22.77
CA LYS A 940 -49.97 16.63 -23.42
C LYS A 940 -51.41 16.81 -23.93
N LYS A 941 -51.96 15.82 -24.64
CA LYS A 941 -53.34 15.83 -25.14
C LYS A 941 -54.38 15.86 -24.07
N ARG A 942 -54.23 15.08 -23.00
CA ARG A 942 -55.12 15.14 -21.84
C ARG A 942 -55.17 16.55 -21.24
N SER A 943 -54.01 17.20 -21.14
CA SER A 943 -53.90 18.57 -20.63
C SER A 943 -54.57 19.58 -21.57
N GLU A 944 -54.50 19.42 -22.90
CA GLU A 944 -55.12 20.25 -23.91
C GLU A 944 -56.68 20.11 -23.81
N LEU A 945 -57.20 18.89 -23.84
CA LEU A 945 -58.61 18.62 -23.72
C LEU A 945 -59.23 19.14 -22.41
N LEU A 946 -58.55 18.97 -21.29
CA LEU A 946 -58.96 19.49 -19.99
C LEU A 946 -59.02 21.04 -19.97
N LYS A 947 -58.13 21.71 -20.73
CA LYS A 947 -58.21 23.20 -20.90
C LYS A 947 -59.32 23.62 -21.80
N GLU A 948 -59.62 22.89 -22.88
CA GLU A 948 -60.71 23.13 -23.78
C GLU A 948 -62.04 23.02 -23.03
N MET A 949 -62.25 21.93 -22.28
CA MET A 949 -63.44 21.73 -21.44
C MET A 949 -63.63 22.82 -20.36
N LYS A 950 -62.54 23.33 -19.79
CA LYS A 950 -62.62 24.44 -18.84
C LYS A 950 -63.02 25.74 -19.53
N ASN A 951 -62.51 26.00 -20.70
CA ASN A 951 -62.81 27.18 -21.48
C ASN A 951 -64.27 27.16 -21.98
N GLU A 952 -64.81 26.02 -22.42
CA GLU A 952 -66.20 25.84 -22.80
C GLU A 952 -67.12 26.02 -21.58
N LYS A 953 -66.79 25.48 -20.41
CA LYS A 953 -67.61 25.75 -19.18
C LYS A 953 -67.54 27.21 -18.73
N MET A 954 -66.43 27.91 -19.01
CA MET A 954 -66.35 29.35 -18.74
C MET A 954 -67.13 30.20 -19.75
N SER A 955 -67.23 29.79 -21.01
CA SER A 955 -67.98 30.47 -22.04
C SER A 955 -69.50 30.28 -21.80
N HIS A 956 -69.96 29.09 -21.45
CA HIS A 956 -71.38 28.83 -21.03
C HIS A 956 -71.79 29.54 -19.74
N ARG A 957 -70.81 29.84 -18.82
CA ARG A 957 -71.08 30.65 -17.63
C ARG A 957 -71.14 32.16 -17.91
N LYS A 958 -70.70 32.64 -19.08
CA LYS A 958 -70.72 34.05 -19.49
C LYS A 958 -71.95 34.37 -20.38
N SER A 959 -72.70 33.34 -20.79
CA SER A 959 -73.92 33.46 -21.59
C SER A 959 -75.21 33.22 -20.80
N HIS A 960 -75.11 33.04 -19.49
CA HIS A 960 -76.17 33.16 -18.50
C HIS A 960 -75.72 34.28 -17.52
#